data_87f95e472389d08e0755d98afdf9e4bf
#
_entry.id   87f95e472389d08e0755d98afdf9e4bf
#
_cell.length_a   1.000
_cell.length_b   1.000
_cell.length_c   1.000
_cell.angle_alpha   90.00
_cell.angle_beta   90.00
_cell.angle_gamma   90.00
#
_symmetry.space_group_name_H-M   'P 1'
#
loop_
_entity.id
_entity.type
_entity.pdbx_description
1 polymer ?
#
loop_
_entity_poly.entity_id
_entity_poly.type
_entity_poly.pdbx_seq_one_letter_code
_entity_poly.pdbx_strand_id
1 'polypeptide(L)'
;MKRTIYNISALLFLILATIGCREKDLNESGLLRLSIGIKDKVETVTRTLSDEEQNALKGNAKIRIYSGKGLVRKYNGTAEMPAEMQLAAGDYNIKVAAGDSVAASFDKTFYRGEKDFSIHAGQSSSVSVECIIANTLVTVEFAKSLTQAFQSYEVQVASSAGSLTFTSDTPNAIGYYMIPADDAQLSWTFKATTLSGNEYTRTNTLTVAPTTRYDLTFGYEDSGESYDDGGSTLTLDINTEPLETSTVEVPVYRRPSITGKNFGNENELFVELNKGTEQEFWIATSSILTKALVSCDQFTSLGLPVNSFDILAMNAEDKSLFSSYGVNIVSKYNVNTGQGNTKIGLSEAFMQKLSQKEGVYDIQINATDDNKLQRSSVFRFIVSDAIVVTTNVIDAEVWATKATIRASLAKETEEALAFKYRIKGTTGEFTVPAQRVNGSKLLYANIKNLAPGTTYEYWALAGASPSTIISQFTTEATTQLENAGFEYWTDGTPMLIFGSGHSMWWDSGNHGSATASINITTYSTEYKNSGNFSAKLQSKKAGMMGVYQFAAGNLFAGKYIATEMSGVRGNGVLGWGRPFSSRPVALKGYIRYEPKTVDMTNNCSYINAGDMDKGCIYIALGDWVGETANGETWPVIVKTNFKDGNSAKLFNPNDIHIIAYGEKTWDEATAGDGMVEFEIPIEYRNMDTKPTSIVLVASSSKYGDYFTGGVDSTMWLDDLKLVYE
;
A
#
# COMPACT_ATOMS: atom_id res chain seq x y z
N MET A 1 49.34 16.12 69.09
CA MET A 1 48.03 15.51 69.33
C MET A 1 47.13 15.36 68.09
N LYS A 2 47.45 15.93 66.90
CA LYS A 2 46.63 15.78 65.67
C LYS A 2 47.10 14.67 64.66
N ARG A 3 48.32 14.11 64.88
CA ARG A 3 48.83 13.04 64.00
C ARG A 3 48.50 11.62 64.47
N THR A 4 48.13 11.47 65.75
CA THR A 4 47.89 10.15 66.38
C THR A 4 46.40 9.72 66.13
N ILE A 5 45.49 10.67 65.88
CA ILE A 5 44.06 10.36 65.64
C ILE A 5 43.86 9.83 64.25
N TYR A 6 44.64 10.24 63.22
CA TYR A 6 44.51 9.75 61.85
C TYR A 6 45.01 8.29 61.70
N ASN A 7 45.98 7.84 62.46
CA ASN A 7 46.48 6.47 62.38
C ASN A 7 45.52 5.45 63.04
N ILE A 8 44.73 5.87 64.03
CA ILE A 8 43.73 5.00 64.69
C ILE A 8 42.49 4.87 63.83
N SER A 9 42.09 5.92 63.11
CA SER A 9 40.94 5.87 62.14
C SER A 9 41.29 5.04 60.92
N ALA A 10 42.52 5.09 60.41
CA ALA A 10 42.97 4.27 59.28
C ALA A 10 43.08 2.77 59.64
N LEU A 11 43.50 2.46 60.91
CA LEU A 11 43.54 1.08 61.35
C LEU A 11 42.15 0.50 61.65
N LEU A 12 41.19 1.32 62.13
CA LEU A 12 39.81 0.90 62.32
C LEU A 12 39.07 0.70 61.00
N PHE A 13 39.41 1.49 59.95
CA PHE A 13 38.87 1.32 58.61
C PHE A 13 39.44 0.08 57.88
N LEU A 14 40.69 -0.27 58.13
CA LEU A 14 41.33 -1.47 57.59
C LEU A 14 40.81 -2.75 58.26
N ILE A 15 40.41 -2.70 59.53
CA ILE A 15 39.78 -3.84 60.21
C ILE A 15 38.33 -4.03 59.87
N LEU A 16 37.63 -2.97 59.48
CA LEU A 16 36.25 -3.07 58.95
C LEU A 16 36.19 -3.51 57.49
N ALA A 17 37.24 -3.38 56.68
CA ALA A 17 37.32 -3.85 55.30
C ALA A 17 37.66 -5.35 55.17
N THR A 18 38.12 -6.01 56.26
CA THR A 18 38.47 -7.44 56.27
C THR A 18 37.32 -8.33 56.83
N ILE A 19 36.16 -7.74 57.23
CA ILE A 19 34.98 -8.48 57.70
C ILE A 19 33.90 -8.55 56.62
N GLY A 20 34.14 -8.10 55.38
CA GLY A 20 33.20 -8.02 54.27
C GLY A 20 33.19 -9.17 53.28
N CYS A 21 34.00 -10.21 53.45
CA CYS A 21 33.92 -11.44 52.64
C CYS A 21 33.73 -12.64 53.60
N ARG A 22 32.57 -12.72 54.23
CA ARG A 22 32.08 -14.02 54.67
C ARG A 22 31.46 -14.68 53.44
N GLU A 23 32.09 -15.77 52.99
CA GLU A 23 31.36 -16.82 52.25
C GLU A 23 30.07 -17.09 53.03
N LYS A 24 28.93 -16.86 52.39
CA LYS A 24 27.62 -17.26 52.95
C LYS A 24 27.70 -18.76 53.17
N ASP A 25 27.62 -19.15 54.44
CA ASP A 25 27.66 -20.53 54.87
C ASP A 25 26.72 -21.38 54.03
N LEU A 26 27.18 -22.54 53.59
CA LEU A 26 26.43 -23.57 52.87
C LEU A 26 25.16 -24.06 53.60
N ASN A 27 24.93 -23.62 54.83
CA ASN A 27 23.73 -23.90 55.63
C ASN A 27 22.53 -23.01 55.28
N GLU A 28 22.64 -22.02 54.37
CA GLU A 28 21.53 -21.17 53.93
C GLU A 28 21.08 -21.51 52.51
N SER A 29 21.32 -22.70 52.04
CA SER A 29 20.88 -23.16 50.71
C SER A 29 19.76 -24.21 50.85
N GLY A 30 18.91 -24.31 49.83
CA GLY A 30 17.90 -25.35 49.64
C GLY A 30 18.06 -26.06 48.30
N LEU A 31 17.34 -27.17 48.13
CA LEU A 31 17.35 -27.97 46.93
C LEU A 31 16.10 -27.64 46.06
N LEU A 32 16.34 -27.44 44.78
CA LEU A 32 15.27 -27.25 43.78
C LEU A 32 15.17 -28.49 42.90
N ARG A 33 13.96 -29.06 42.82
CA ARG A 33 13.54 -30.03 41.79
C ARG A 33 12.68 -29.29 40.77
N LEU A 34 13.12 -29.24 39.52
CA LEU A 34 12.46 -28.49 38.45
C LEU A 34 11.88 -29.46 37.43
N SER A 35 10.58 -29.31 37.13
CA SER A 35 9.92 -29.99 36.02
C SER A 35 9.38 -28.98 35.01
N ILE A 36 9.46 -29.31 33.72
CA ILE A 36 8.99 -28.49 32.63
C ILE A 36 7.92 -29.25 31.87
N GLY A 37 6.70 -28.70 31.79
CA GLY A 37 5.61 -29.15 30.96
C GLY A 37 5.48 -28.22 29.76
N ILE A 38 5.18 -28.79 28.57
CA ILE A 38 4.84 -28.02 27.37
C ILE A 38 3.44 -28.47 26.97
N LYS A 39 2.50 -27.51 26.86
CA LYS A 39 1.11 -27.76 26.48
C LYS A 39 0.70 -26.82 25.36
N ASP A 40 0.07 -27.37 24.34
CA ASP A 40 -0.76 -26.61 23.42
C ASP A 40 -2.05 -26.23 24.12
N LYS A 41 -2.09 -25.01 24.67
CA LYS A 41 -3.23 -24.52 25.43
C LYS A 41 -4.13 -23.59 24.61
N VAL A 42 -4.34 -23.92 23.36
CA VAL A 42 -5.45 -23.38 22.56
C VAL A 42 -6.51 -24.48 22.53
N GLU A 43 -7.57 -24.33 23.28
CA GLU A 43 -8.56 -25.40 23.58
C GLU A 43 -9.30 -26.00 22.39
N THR A 44 -9.06 -25.51 21.17
CA THR A 44 -9.71 -26.01 19.94
C THR A 44 -8.77 -26.44 18.83
N VAL A 45 -7.48 -26.38 19.02
CA VAL A 45 -6.57 -27.05 18.08
C VAL A 45 -6.57 -28.54 18.44
N THR A 46 -7.18 -29.36 17.61
CA THR A 46 -7.23 -30.82 17.68
C THR A 46 -5.85 -31.49 17.55
N ARG A 47 -4.75 -30.76 17.69
CA ARG A 47 -3.39 -31.27 17.67
C ARG A 47 -2.81 -31.28 19.08
N THR A 48 -2.91 -32.41 19.74
CA THR A 48 -2.10 -32.71 20.92
C THR A 48 -0.66 -32.97 20.43
N LEU A 49 0.33 -32.26 21.00
CA LEU A 49 1.73 -32.58 20.77
C LEU A 49 2.00 -34.04 21.13
N SER A 50 2.60 -34.80 20.22
CA SER A 50 3.07 -36.15 20.52
C SER A 50 4.15 -36.13 21.60
N ASP A 51 4.36 -37.24 22.29
CA ASP A 51 5.44 -37.36 23.29
C ASP A 51 6.82 -37.10 22.64
N GLU A 52 6.99 -37.42 21.38
CA GLU A 52 8.22 -37.21 20.63
C GLU A 52 8.45 -35.71 20.37
N GLU A 53 7.43 -34.99 19.94
CA GLU A 53 7.47 -33.53 19.74
C GLU A 53 7.70 -32.81 21.07
N GLN A 54 7.02 -33.20 22.14
CA GLN A 54 7.24 -32.63 23.46
C GLN A 54 8.66 -32.85 23.95
N ASN A 55 9.21 -34.04 23.76
CA ASN A 55 10.59 -34.37 24.14
C ASN A 55 11.61 -33.59 23.31
N ALA A 56 11.38 -33.40 22.02
CA ALA A 56 12.24 -32.57 21.17
C ALA A 56 12.24 -31.10 21.64
N LEU A 57 11.07 -30.54 21.94
CA LEU A 57 10.92 -29.17 22.47
C LEU A 57 11.61 -29.02 23.84
N LYS A 58 11.45 -29.99 24.74
CA LYS A 58 12.13 -30.01 26.06
C LYS A 58 13.63 -30.14 25.88
N GLY A 59 14.08 -30.92 24.91
CA GLY A 59 15.48 -31.15 24.61
C GLY A 59 16.24 -29.87 24.17
N ASN A 60 15.54 -28.94 23.56
CA ASN A 60 16.08 -27.68 23.03
C ASN A 60 15.62 -26.44 23.81
N ALA A 61 14.92 -26.60 24.94
CA ALA A 61 14.38 -25.49 25.72
C ALA A 61 15.48 -24.61 26.34
N LYS A 62 15.35 -23.32 26.21
CA LYS A 62 16.21 -22.34 26.88
C LYS A 62 15.65 -22.05 28.27
N ILE A 63 16.32 -22.54 29.31
CA ILE A 63 15.89 -22.44 30.70
C ILE A 63 16.80 -21.45 31.41
N ARG A 64 16.24 -20.41 32.02
CA ARG A 64 16.97 -19.31 32.68
C ARG A 64 16.37 -19.05 34.05
N ILE A 65 17.20 -19.11 35.10
CA ILE A 65 16.80 -18.85 36.49
C ILE A 65 17.46 -17.55 36.94
N TYR A 66 16.68 -16.64 37.44
CA TYR A 66 17.07 -15.31 37.89
C TYR A 66 16.84 -15.16 39.40
N SER A 67 17.69 -14.38 40.07
CA SER A 67 17.45 -13.83 41.40
C SER A 67 17.54 -12.30 41.30
N GLY A 68 16.48 -11.61 41.59
CA GLY A 68 16.33 -10.21 41.23
C GLY A 68 16.49 -10.00 39.71
N LYS A 69 17.44 -9.12 39.28
CA LYS A 69 17.73 -8.91 37.85
C LYS A 69 18.89 -9.77 37.33
N GLY A 70 19.52 -10.57 38.21
CA GLY A 70 20.73 -11.35 37.87
C GLY A 70 20.42 -12.76 37.43
N LEU A 71 21.03 -13.21 36.30
CA LEU A 71 20.99 -14.58 35.84
C LEU A 71 21.80 -15.48 36.75
N VAL A 72 21.19 -16.48 37.39
CA VAL A 72 21.84 -17.40 38.33
C VAL A 72 22.22 -18.73 37.69
N ARG A 73 21.33 -19.27 36.83
CA ARG A 73 21.54 -20.54 36.11
C ARG A 73 20.98 -20.46 34.72
N LYS A 74 21.65 -21.16 33.79
CA LYS A 74 21.18 -21.31 32.41
C LYS A 74 21.36 -22.77 31.94
N TYR A 75 20.39 -23.28 31.23
CA TYR A 75 20.45 -24.60 30.59
C TYR A 75 19.88 -24.51 29.18
N ASN A 76 20.42 -25.30 28.25
CA ASN A 76 19.92 -25.42 26.89
C ASN A 76 19.45 -26.87 26.70
N GLY A 77 18.22 -27.11 27.04
CA GLY A 77 17.59 -28.44 27.11
C GLY A 77 17.49 -28.98 28.55
N THR A 78 16.46 -29.79 28.74
CA THR A 78 16.22 -30.43 30.06
C THR A 78 17.29 -31.45 30.43
N ALA A 79 18.01 -32.00 29.45
CA ALA A 79 19.12 -32.93 29.66
C ALA A 79 20.33 -32.30 30.34
N GLU A 80 20.53 -30.97 30.23
CA GLU A 80 21.59 -30.26 30.93
C GLU A 80 21.26 -29.96 32.38
N MET A 81 20.00 -30.13 32.81
CA MET A 81 19.57 -29.84 34.18
C MET A 81 19.94 -30.99 35.11
N PRO A 82 20.56 -30.71 36.27
CA PRO A 82 20.68 -31.73 37.29
C PRO A 82 19.28 -32.07 37.87
N ALA A 83 19.12 -33.30 38.32
CA ALA A 83 17.87 -33.76 38.98
C ALA A 83 17.50 -32.91 40.19
N GLU A 84 18.51 -32.46 40.88
CA GLU A 84 18.45 -31.52 42.04
C GLU A 84 19.51 -30.46 41.89
N MET A 85 19.17 -29.20 42.09
CA MET A 85 20.14 -28.10 42.07
C MET A 85 20.11 -27.33 43.40
N GLN A 86 21.28 -27.08 43.88
CA GLN A 86 21.49 -26.28 45.10
C GLN A 86 21.45 -24.79 44.74
N LEU A 87 20.58 -24.03 45.42
CA LEU A 87 20.46 -22.58 45.30
C LEU A 87 20.47 -21.95 46.69
N ALA A 88 20.97 -20.74 46.81
CA ALA A 88 20.89 -19.98 48.05
C ALA A 88 19.42 -19.72 48.43
N ALA A 89 19.12 -19.58 49.71
CA ALA A 89 17.80 -19.19 50.15
C ALA A 89 17.44 -17.80 49.61
N GLY A 90 16.25 -17.65 49.07
CA GLY A 90 15.79 -16.39 48.46
C GLY A 90 14.75 -16.60 47.39
N ASP A 91 14.34 -15.47 46.76
CA ASP A 91 13.33 -15.47 45.72
C ASP A 91 13.96 -15.53 44.32
N TYR A 92 13.32 -16.28 43.46
CA TYR A 92 13.77 -16.58 42.12
C TYR A 92 12.62 -16.48 41.12
N ASN A 93 12.98 -16.16 39.87
CA ASN A 93 12.12 -16.24 38.73
C ASN A 93 12.74 -17.20 37.70
N ILE A 94 11.95 -18.12 37.17
CA ILE A 94 12.36 -19.01 36.09
C ILE A 94 11.64 -18.65 34.80
N LYS A 95 12.37 -18.52 33.72
CA LYS A 95 11.86 -18.31 32.36
C LYS A 95 12.29 -19.47 31.48
N VAL A 96 11.33 -20.04 30.78
CA VAL A 96 11.53 -21.14 29.84
C VAL A 96 11.00 -20.74 28.47
N ALA A 97 11.81 -21.01 27.43
CA ALA A 97 11.43 -20.81 26.04
C ALA A 97 11.77 -22.04 25.23
N ALA A 98 10.85 -22.54 24.43
CA ALA A 98 11.04 -23.74 23.59
C ALA A 98 10.46 -23.53 22.18
N GLY A 99 11.03 -24.17 21.17
CA GLY A 99 10.65 -24.02 19.79
C GLY A 99 11.35 -22.86 19.09
N ASP A 100 10.88 -22.52 17.89
CA ASP A 100 11.52 -21.55 17.00
C ASP A 100 10.79 -20.20 17.03
N SER A 101 11.47 -19.13 17.51
CA SER A 101 10.93 -17.78 17.54
C SER A 101 11.13 -17.09 16.19
N VAL A 102 10.43 -17.55 15.15
CA VAL A 102 10.40 -16.91 13.83
C VAL A 102 9.24 -15.92 13.75
N ALA A 103 9.39 -14.89 12.93
CA ALA A 103 8.43 -13.80 12.84
C ALA A 103 7.03 -14.27 12.40
N ALA A 104 6.96 -15.16 11.39
CA ALA A 104 5.74 -15.80 10.92
C ALA A 104 6.08 -17.14 10.27
N SER A 105 5.27 -18.18 10.50
CA SER A 105 5.45 -19.51 9.91
C SER A 105 4.16 -20.33 9.96
N PHE A 106 4.02 -21.29 9.06
CA PHE A 106 2.94 -22.30 9.10
C PHE A 106 3.30 -23.55 9.93
N ASP A 107 4.57 -23.74 10.29
CA ASP A 107 5.06 -24.98 10.92
C ASP A 107 5.94 -24.74 12.17
N LYS A 108 6.34 -23.49 12.44
CA LYS A 108 7.23 -23.13 13.54
C LYS A 108 6.45 -22.55 14.71
N THR A 109 6.39 -23.29 15.78
CA THR A 109 5.72 -22.89 17.02
C THR A 109 6.73 -22.47 18.07
N PHE A 110 6.35 -21.53 18.92
CA PHE A 110 7.15 -21.02 20.01
C PHE A 110 6.36 -21.02 21.32
N TYR A 111 6.99 -21.56 22.37
CA TYR A 111 6.38 -21.73 23.69
C TYR A 111 7.13 -20.94 24.74
N ARG A 112 6.43 -20.36 25.68
CA ARG A 112 7.00 -19.65 26.85
C ARG A 112 6.31 -20.08 28.12
N GLY A 113 7.11 -20.17 29.19
CA GLY A 113 6.64 -20.33 30.56
C GLY A 113 7.49 -19.51 31.51
N GLU A 114 6.84 -18.95 32.53
CA GLU A 114 7.49 -18.16 33.57
C GLU A 114 6.86 -18.47 34.92
N LYS A 115 7.68 -18.53 35.96
CA LYS A 115 7.19 -18.77 37.32
C LYS A 115 8.13 -18.19 38.35
N ASP A 116 7.54 -17.52 39.33
CA ASP A 116 8.23 -17.11 40.54
C ASP A 116 8.20 -18.23 41.58
N PHE A 117 9.30 -18.38 42.35
CA PHE A 117 9.40 -19.36 43.41
C PHE A 117 10.43 -18.91 44.46
N SER A 118 10.31 -19.50 45.66
CA SER A 118 11.27 -19.21 46.76
C SER A 118 11.98 -20.49 47.17
N ILE A 119 13.26 -20.35 47.53
CA ILE A 119 14.09 -21.39 48.11
C ILE A 119 14.26 -21.10 49.60
N HIS A 120 13.95 -22.07 50.41
CA HIS A 120 14.15 -21.98 51.88
C HIS A 120 15.34 -22.79 52.31
N ALA A 121 16.09 -22.28 53.28
CA ALA A 121 17.28 -22.93 53.79
C ALA A 121 16.99 -24.33 54.35
N GLY A 122 17.75 -25.32 53.94
CA GLY A 122 17.65 -26.71 54.39
C GLY A 122 16.40 -27.47 53.85
N GLN A 123 15.59 -26.88 52.98
CA GLN A 123 14.41 -27.48 52.42
C GLN A 123 14.57 -27.88 50.93
N SER A 124 13.80 -28.88 50.52
CA SER A 124 13.65 -29.24 49.09
C SER A 124 12.38 -28.62 48.54
N SER A 125 12.52 -27.81 47.48
CA SER A 125 11.41 -27.19 46.79
C SER A 125 11.19 -27.88 45.44
N SER A 126 9.95 -28.18 45.09
CA SER A 126 9.56 -28.71 43.76
C SER A 126 8.80 -27.63 42.99
N VAL A 127 9.34 -27.26 41.81
CA VAL A 127 8.75 -26.25 40.94
C VAL A 127 8.42 -26.86 39.59
N SER A 128 7.21 -26.66 39.12
CA SER A 128 6.76 -27.04 37.80
C SER A 128 6.47 -25.77 36.99
N VAL A 129 7.09 -25.67 35.82
CA VAL A 129 6.84 -24.59 34.85
C VAL A 129 6.08 -25.16 33.67
N GLU A 130 4.92 -24.64 33.41
CA GLU A 130 4.13 -24.96 32.22
C GLU A 130 4.40 -23.92 31.14
N CYS A 131 4.85 -24.36 29.97
CA CYS A 131 5.06 -23.50 28.81
C CYS A 131 3.82 -23.64 27.90
N ILE A 132 3.24 -22.51 27.57
CA ILE A 132 2.12 -22.39 26.63
C ILE A 132 2.62 -21.75 25.32
N ILE A 133 1.84 -21.89 24.26
CA ILE A 133 2.14 -21.28 22.98
C ILE A 133 2.23 -19.74 23.12
N ALA A 134 3.28 -19.16 22.59
CA ALA A 134 3.54 -17.72 22.68
C ALA A 134 3.27 -16.98 21.35
N ASN A 135 2.89 -17.73 20.33
CA ASN A 135 2.46 -17.17 19.05
C ASN A 135 1.01 -16.66 19.13
N THR A 136 0.69 -15.66 18.32
CA THR A 136 -0.68 -15.38 17.88
C THR A 136 -0.98 -16.28 16.69
N LEU A 137 -2.13 -16.96 16.71
CA LEU A 137 -2.53 -17.92 15.69
C LEU A 137 -3.54 -17.26 14.75
N VAL A 138 -3.40 -17.49 13.46
CA VAL A 138 -4.36 -17.04 12.45
C VAL A 138 -4.72 -18.19 11.52
N THR A 139 -6.02 -18.41 11.32
CA THR A 139 -6.53 -19.23 10.22
C THR A 139 -7.29 -18.35 9.24
N VAL A 140 -7.31 -18.74 7.97
CA VAL A 140 -8.11 -18.05 6.95
C VAL A 140 -9.02 -19.07 6.27
N GLU A 141 -10.31 -18.78 6.28
CA GLU A 141 -11.32 -19.51 5.56
C GLU A 141 -11.90 -18.64 4.44
N PHE A 142 -12.12 -19.25 3.28
CA PHE A 142 -12.74 -18.61 2.13
C PHE A 142 -14.14 -19.16 1.93
N ALA A 143 -15.15 -18.35 2.19
CA ALA A 143 -16.54 -18.73 1.99
C ALA A 143 -16.83 -18.97 0.49
N LYS A 144 -17.71 -19.92 0.20
CA LYS A 144 -18.12 -20.24 -1.18
C LYS A 144 -18.69 -19.06 -1.94
N SER A 145 -19.25 -18.09 -1.25
CA SER A 145 -19.79 -16.88 -1.86
C SER A 145 -18.75 -16.05 -2.64
N LEU A 146 -17.45 -16.19 -2.33
CA LEU A 146 -16.39 -15.50 -3.08
C LEU A 146 -16.37 -15.90 -4.58
N THR A 147 -16.75 -17.14 -4.91
CA THR A 147 -16.80 -17.60 -6.31
C THR A 147 -17.86 -16.89 -7.17
N GLN A 148 -18.76 -16.15 -6.52
CA GLN A 148 -19.77 -15.34 -7.23
C GLN A 148 -19.17 -14.06 -7.82
N ALA A 149 -18.05 -13.60 -7.28
CA ALA A 149 -17.40 -12.35 -7.69
C ALA A 149 -15.98 -12.54 -8.24
N PHE A 150 -15.30 -13.60 -7.82
CA PHE A 150 -13.88 -13.80 -8.08
C PHE A 150 -13.60 -15.19 -8.67
N GLN A 151 -12.69 -15.24 -9.63
CA GLN A 151 -12.19 -16.49 -10.22
C GLN A 151 -10.97 -17.04 -9.46
N SER A 152 -10.22 -16.19 -8.77
CA SER A 152 -9.11 -16.56 -7.90
C SER A 152 -8.94 -15.55 -6.77
N TYR A 153 -8.45 -15.99 -5.64
CA TYR A 153 -8.23 -15.14 -4.46
C TYR A 153 -7.19 -15.72 -3.51
N GLU A 154 -6.51 -14.83 -2.79
CA GLU A 154 -5.58 -15.14 -1.73
C GLU A 154 -5.63 -14.07 -0.63
N VAL A 155 -5.18 -14.39 0.57
CA VAL A 155 -5.03 -13.43 1.67
C VAL A 155 -3.61 -13.50 2.20
N GLN A 156 -2.91 -12.39 2.15
CA GLN A 156 -1.67 -12.23 2.89
C GLN A 156 -1.98 -11.61 4.24
N VAL A 157 -1.55 -12.27 5.33
CA VAL A 157 -1.60 -11.71 6.68
C VAL A 157 -0.18 -11.41 7.12
N ALA A 158 0.06 -10.20 7.63
CA ALA A 158 1.38 -9.71 7.98
C ALA A 158 1.38 -9.04 9.36
N SER A 159 2.39 -9.32 10.15
CA SER A 159 2.83 -8.48 11.27
C SER A 159 3.92 -7.52 10.79
N SER A 160 4.39 -6.62 11.66
CA SER A 160 5.58 -5.79 11.39
C SER A 160 6.86 -6.62 11.13
N ALA A 161 6.88 -7.89 11.54
CA ALA A 161 8.07 -8.73 11.48
C ALA A 161 8.04 -9.81 10.38
N GLY A 162 6.86 -10.18 9.87
CA GLY A 162 6.76 -11.24 8.86
C GLY A 162 5.34 -11.46 8.34
N SER A 163 5.20 -12.11 7.19
CA SER A 163 3.93 -12.35 6.53
C SER A 163 3.77 -13.79 6.04
N LEU A 164 2.51 -14.23 5.95
CA LEU A 164 2.12 -15.51 5.38
C LEU A 164 0.98 -15.29 4.39
N THR A 165 1.00 -16.05 3.29
CA THR A 165 -0.07 -16.02 2.30
C THR A 165 -0.91 -17.29 2.41
N PHE A 166 -2.20 -17.10 2.60
CA PHE A 166 -3.22 -18.14 2.64
C PHE A 166 -3.93 -18.19 1.29
N THR A 167 -4.12 -19.38 0.77
CA THR A 167 -4.77 -19.64 -0.52
C THR A 167 -5.85 -20.69 -0.36
N SER A 168 -6.73 -20.82 -1.36
CA SER A 168 -7.71 -21.91 -1.40
C SER A 168 -7.09 -23.33 -1.38
N ASP A 169 -5.81 -23.45 -1.78
CA ASP A 169 -5.07 -24.70 -1.82
C ASP A 169 -4.47 -25.07 -0.45
N THR A 170 -4.53 -24.18 0.52
CA THR A 170 -4.05 -24.38 1.90
C THR A 170 -5.19 -24.34 2.91
N PRO A 171 -6.25 -25.15 2.77
CA PRO A 171 -7.37 -25.16 3.69
C PRO A 171 -6.88 -25.61 5.07
N ASN A 172 -7.37 -24.96 6.13
CA ASN A 172 -7.03 -25.21 7.54
C ASN A 172 -5.56 -24.94 7.93
N ALA A 173 -4.78 -24.21 7.09
CA ALA A 173 -3.45 -23.79 7.49
C ALA A 173 -3.53 -22.84 8.70
N ILE A 174 -2.66 -23.07 9.69
CA ILE A 174 -2.53 -22.21 10.87
C ILE A 174 -1.25 -21.40 10.71
N GLY A 175 -1.37 -20.09 10.63
CA GLY A 175 -0.23 -19.17 10.67
C GLY A 175 0.13 -18.83 12.11
N TYR A 176 1.39 -19.03 12.49
CA TYR A 176 1.94 -18.70 13.79
C TYR A 176 2.74 -17.41 13.70
N TYR A 177 2.33 -16.36 14.41
CA TYR A 177 2.94 -15.04 14.37
C TYR A 177 3.55 -14.68 15.73
N MET A 178 4.76 -14.15 15.71
CA MET A 178 5.36 -13.52 16.87
C MET A 178 4.96 -12.03 16.88
N ILE A 179 4.00 -11.68 17.73
CA ILE A 179 3.51 -10.31 17.86
C ILE A 179 4.22 -9.67 19.05
N PRO A 180 4.99 -8.57 18.87
CA PRO A 180 5.54 -7.79 19.97
C PRO A 180 4.41 -7.18 20.81
N ALA A 181 4.60 -7.08 22.12
CA ALA A 181 3.57 -6.55 23.01
C ALA A 181 3.26 -5.05 22.77
N ASP A 182 4.16 -4.34 22.15
CA ASP A 182 4.10 -2.93 21.80
C ASP A 182 3.64 -2.69 20.35
N ASP A 183 3.50 -3.76 19.55
CA ASP A 183 3.00 -3.71 18.16
C ASP A 183 1.89 -4.78 17.98
N ALA A 184 0.77 -4.55 18.64
CA ALA A 184 -0.34 -5.49 18.69
C ALA A 184 -1.25 -5.40 17.45
N GLN A 185 -0.65 -5.45 16.25
CA GLN A 185 -1.40 -5.36 14.99
C GLN A 185 -1.00 -6.45 13.98
N LEU A 186 -2.00 -6.92 13.25
CA LEU A 186 -1.84 -7.66 12.01
C LEU A 186 -2.51 -6.88 10.88
N SER A 187 -1.87 -6.79 9.74
CA SER A 187 -2.49 -6.35 8.50
C SER A 187 -2.91 -7.57 7.68
N TRP A 188 -4.03 -7.49 7.01
CA TRP A 188 -4.41 -8.46 6.01
C TRP A 188 -4.61 -7.78 4.66
N THR A 189 -4.19 -8.45 3.60
CA THR A 189 -4.36 -8.03 2.22
C THR A 189 -5.04 -9.14 1.45
N PHE A 190 -6.29 -8.91 1.08
CA PHE A 190 -7.05 -9.78 0.18
C PHE A 190 -6.74 -9.37 -1.26
N LYS A 191 -6.23 -10.32 -2.04
CA LYS A 191 -5.99 -10.16 -3.49
C LYS A 191 -6.86 -11.15 -4.23
N ALA A 192 -7.48 -10.70 -5.30
CA ALA A 192 -8.37 -11.53 -6.10
C ALA A 192 -8.40 -11.07 -7.55
N THR A 193 -8.78 -11.99 -8.44
CA THR A 193 -9.14 -11.66 -9.82
C THR A 193 -10.65 -11.79 -9.96
N THR A 194 -11.31 -10.73 -10.42
CA THR A 194 -12.76 -10.75 -10.64
C THR A 194 -13.13 -11.70 -11.78
N LEU A 195 -14.41 -12.07 -11.88
CA LEU A 195 -14.91 -12.89 -12.99
C LEU A 195 -14.71 -12.21 -14.36
N SER A 196 -14.58 -10.88 -14.39
CA SER A 196 -14.27 -10.11 -15.60
C SER A 196 -12.75 -10.01 -15.89
N GLY A 197 -11.90 -10.66 -15.07
CA GLY A 197 -10.45 -10.68 -15.26
C GLY A 197 -9.70 -9.48 -14.67
N ASN A 198 -10.37 -8.61 -13.92
CA ASN A 198 -9.74 -7.47 -13.29
C ASN A 198 -9.14 -7.84 -11.94
N GLU A 199 -7.99 -7.25 -11.59
CA GLU A 199 -7.41 -7.41 -10.27
C GLU A 199 -8.20 -6.62 -9.21
N TYR A 200 -8.34 -7.23 -8.05
CA TYR A 200 -8.99 -6.65 -6.89
C TYR A 200 -8.09 -6.83 -5.67
N THR A 201 -7.79 -5.74 -4.97
CA THR A 201 -6.96 -5.78 -3.77
C THR A 201 -7.60 -4.96 -2.65
N ARG A 202 -7.61 -5.52 -1.44
CA ARG A 202 -8.05 -4.85 -0.21
C ARG A 202 -7.08 -5.14 0.92
N THR A 203 -6.72 -4.10 1.65
CA THR A 203 -5.87 -4.18 2.84
C THR A 203 -6.55 -3.49 4.00
N ASN A 204 -6.48 -4.10 5.17
CA ASN A 204 -6.88 -3.47 6.43
C ASN A 204 -6.02 -4.02 7.58
N THR A 205 -6.13 -3.40 8.76
CA THR A 205 -5.42 -3.80 9.96
C THR A 205 -6.38 -4.33 11.01
N LEU A 206 -5.91 -5.30 11.79
CA LEU A 206 -6.60 -5.90 12.91
C LEU A 206 -5.74 -5.72 14.16
N THR A 207 -6.30 -5.11 15.20
CA THR A 207 -5.65 -5.10 16.51
C THR A 207 -5.77 -6.48 17.13
N VAL A 208 -4.63 -7.05 17.52
CA VAL A 208 -4.55 -8.42 18.04
C VAL A 208 -3.93 -8.46 19.43
N ALA A 209 -4.30 -9.46 20.21
CA ALA A 209 -3.66 -9.77 21.48
C ALA A 209 -2.63 -10.89 21.27
N PRO A 210 -1.47 -10.85 21.93
CA PRO A 210 -0.54 -11.97 21.96
C PRO A 210 -1.22 -13.26 22.48
N THR A 211 -0.75 -14.41 22.02
CA THR A 211 -1.25 -15.74 22.47
C THR A 211 -2.74 -15.99 22.23
N THR A 212 -3.33 -15.29 21.28
CA THR A 212 -4.75 -15.41 20.92
C THR A 212 -4.88 -16.01 19.54
N ARG A 213 -5.95 -16.75 19.29
CA ARG A 213 -6.29 -17.29 17.97
C ARG A 213 -7.33 -16.38 17.30
N TYR A 214 -7.12 -16.13 16.02
CA TYR A 214 -8.02 -15.39 15.15
C TYR A 214 -8.39 -16.25 13.95
N ASP A 215 -9.66 -16.57 13.80
CA ASP A 215 -10.20 -17.26 12.66
C ASP A 215 -10.86 -16.22 11.73
N LEU A 216 -10.27 -15.99 10.56
CA LEU A 216 -10.70 -14.98 9.60
C LEU A 216 -11.48 -15.66 8.48
N THR A 217 -12.76 -15.37 8.34
CA THR A 217 -13.59 -15.89 7.25
C THR A 217 -13.88 -14.78 6.26
N PHE A 218 -13.34 -14.89 5.03
CA PHE A 218 -13.62 -13.98 3.94
C PHE A 218 -14.80 -14.48 3.13
N GLY A 219 -15.80 -13.64 2.98
CA GLY A 219 -17.00 -13.93 2.21
C GLY A 219 -17.36 -12.79 1.25
N TYR A 220 -18.32 -13.04 0.40
CA TYR A 220 -18.89 -12.06 -0.50
C TYR A 220 -20.42 -12.09 -0.33
N GLU A 221 -20.99 -10.94 -0.03
CA GLU A 221 -22.42 -10.75 -0.02
C GLU A 221 -22.81 -9.87 -1.20
N ASP A 222 -23.61 -10.41 -2.08
CA ASP A 222 -24.32 -9.63 -3.07
C ASP A 222 -25.66 -9.25 -2.46
N SER A 223 -25.92 -7.96 -2.29
CA SER A 223 -27.16 -7.46 -1.68
C SER A 223 -28.38 -7.67 -2.57
N GLY A 224 -28.24 -8.50 -3.62
CA GLY A 224 -29.34 -9.17 -4.24
C GLY A 224 -29.97 -8.60 -5.48
N GLU A 225 -30.99 -9.22 -5.82
CA GLU A 225 -31.80 -9.35 -7.02
C GLU A 225 -32.31 -8.08 -7.72
N SER A 226 -31.98 -6.90 -7.29
CA SER A 226 -32.40 -5.69 -7.97
C SER A 226 -31.31 -4.66 -8.06
N TYR A 227 -31.27 -3.96 -9.20
CA TYR A 227 -30.50 -2.74 -9.36
C TYR A 227 -30.80 -1.67 -8.29
N ASP A 228 -31.72 -1.95 -7.37
CA ASP A 228 -32.21 -1.06 -6.33
C ASP A 228 -31.40 -1.09 -5.03
N ASP A 229 -30.64 -2.16 -4.74
CA ASP A 229 -29.83 -2.29 -3.51
C ASP A 229 -28.34 -2.39 -3.86
N GLY A 230 -27.69 -1.27 -3.92
CA GLY A 230 -26.32 -1.15 -4.38
C GLY A 230 -25.28 -1.52 -3.35
N GLY A 231 -25.01 -2.79 -3.18
CA GLY A 231 -23.91 -3.11 -2.32
C GLY A 231 -23.50 -4.57 -2.32
N SER A 232 -22.58 -4.99 -3.16
CA SER A 232 -21.83 -6.21 -2.85
C SER A 232 -20.76 -5.90 -1.83
N THR A 233 -20.65 -6.70 -0.78
CA THR A 233 -19.74 -6.50 0.34
C THR A 233 -18.79 -7.68 0.41
N LEU A 234 -17.48 -7.44 0.48
CA LEU A 234 -16.55 -8.44 0.97
C LEU A 234 -16.77 -8.52 2.48
N THR A 235 -17.26 -9.63 3.00
CA THR A 235 -17.41 -9.84 4.43
C THR A 235 -16.15 -10.42 5.02
N LEU A 236 -15.82 -9.99 6.23
CA LEU A 236 -14.79 -10.59 7.04
C LEU A 236 -15.35 -10.87 8.43
N ASP A 237 -15.58 -12.15 8.72
CA ASP A 237 -15.92 -12.60 10.06
C ASP A 237 -14.64 -12.94 10.83
N ILE A 238 -14.51 -12.37 12.02
CA ILE A 238 -13.36 -12.61 12.90
C ILE A 238 -13.87 -13.30 14.15
N ASN A 239 -13.40 -14.53 14.38
CA ASN A 239 -13.65 -15.27 15.61
C ASN A 239 -12.37 -15.31 16.45
N THR A 240 -12.49 -14.97 17.74
CA THR A 240 -11.39 -14.98 18.70
C THR A 240 -11.67 -15.98 19.81
N GLU A 241 -10.71 -16.81 20.17
CA GLU A 241 -10.78 -17.67 21.35
C GLU A 241 -9.85 -17.19 22.47
N PRO A 242 -10.35 -17.13 23.71
CA PRO A 242 -11.55 -17.75 24.28
C PRO A 242 -12.80 -16.88 24.09
N LEU A 243 -13.68 -17.38 23.27
CA LEU A 243 -15.11 -17.09 23.08
C LEU A 243 -15.65 -15.71 23.51
N GLU A 244 -15.43 -14.68 22.66
CA GLU A 244 -16.48 -13.73 22.32
C GLU A 244 -16.49 -13.61 20.80
N THR A 245 -17.54 -14.12 20.17
CA THR A 245 -17.79 -13.92 18.75
C THR A 245 -18.11 -12.44 18.55
N SER A 246 -17.16 -11.68 18.12
CA SER A 246 -17.43 -10.34 17.58
C SER A 246 -17.32 -10.43 16.08
N THR A 247 -18.44 -10.39 15.40
CA THR A 247 -18.48 -10.09 13.97
C THR A 247 -18.06 -8.63 13.84
N VAL A 248 -16.85 -8.40 13.39
CA VAL A 248 -16.43 -7.07 12.98
C VAL A 248 -16.79 -6.98 11.50
N GLU A 249 -17.92 -6.35 11.19
CA GLU A 249 -18.18 -5.90 9.84
C GLU A 249 -17.08 -4.87 9.50
N VAL A 250 -16.08 -5.31 8.77
CA VAL A 250 -15.10 -4.39 8.20
C VAL A 250 -15.76 -3.85 6.93
N PRO A 251 -16.19 -2.58 6.89
CA PRO A 251 -16.76 -2.00 5.70
C PRO A 251 -15.71 -2.05 4.60
N VAL A 252 -15.94 -2.87 3.60
CA VAL A 252 -15.10 -2.91 2.43
C VAL A 252 -15.56 -1.81 1.50
N TYR A 253 -14.87 -0.69 1.55
CA TYR A 253 -15.15 0.41 0.64
C TYR A 253 -14.71 0.03 -0.77
N ARG A 254 -15.62 0.08 -1.70
CA ARG A 254 -15.37 -0.13 -3.13
C ARG A 254 -15.50 1.20 -3.85
N ARG A 255 -14.77 1.33 -4.95
CA ARG A 255 -15.04 2.43 -5.87
C ARG A 255 -16.51 2.39 -6.27
N PRO A 256 -17.18 3.55 -6.43
CA PRO A 256 -18.55 3.60 -6.92
C PRO A 256 -18.73 2.72 -8.14
N SER A 257 -19.85 2.03 -8.25
CA SER A 257 -20.27 1.30 -9.46
C SER A 257 -21.25 2.17 -10.23
N ILE A 258 -21.08 2.28 -11.54
CA ILE A 258 -21.98 3.05 -12.40
C ILE A 258 -22.45 2.12 -13.51
N THR A 259 -23.76 1.89 -13.61
CA THR A 259 -24.36 0.98 -14.58
C THR A 259 -25.47 1.67 -15.35
N GLY A 260 -25.70 1.27 -16.58
CA GLY A 260 -26.81 1.74 -17.42
C GLY A 260 -27.78 0.61 -17.73
N LYS A 261 -29.08 0.86 -17.61
CA LYS A 261 -30.10 -0.09 -18.01
C LYS A 261 -30.06 -0.28 -19.54
N ASN A 262 -30.12 -1.52 -20.00
CA ASN A 262 -30.03 -1.91 -21.40
C ASN A 262 -28.69 -1.65 -22.09
N PHE A 263 -27.67 -1.17 -21.36
CA PHE A 263 -26.33 -1.08 -21.87
C PHE A 263 -25.64 -2.45 -21.70
N GLY A 264 -24.89 -2.88 -22.70
CA GLY A 264 -24.00 -4.03 -22.59
C GLY A 264 -22.72 -3.69 -21.80
N ASN A 265 -21.81 -4.63 -21.72
CA ASN A 265 -20.51 -4.45 -21.06
C ASN A 265 -19.70 -3.25 -21.59
N GLU A 266 -20.00 -2.82 -22.81
CA GLU A 266 -19.31 -1.73 -23.49
C GLU A 266 -19.92 -0.35 -23.21
N ASN A 267 -20.97 -0.27 -22.40
CA ASN A 267 -21.74 0.94 -22.14
C ASN A 267 -22.25 1.66 -23.42
N GLU A 268 -22.51 0.91 -24.48
CA GLU A 268 -23.05 1.43 -25.74
C GLU A 268 -24.50 0.96 -25.98
N LEU A 269 -25.33 1.88 -26.45
CA LEU A 269 -26.71 1.62 -26.80
C LEU A 269 -27.05 2.24 -28.16
N PHE A 270 -27.49 1.38 -29.10
CA PHE A 270 -28.04 1.83 -30.37
C PHE A 270 -29.45 2.35 -30.20
N VAL A 271 -29.70 3.53 -30.75
CA VAL A 271 -31.01 4.17 -30.80
C VAL A 271 -31.36 4.38 -32.25
N GLU A 272 -32.46 3.80 -32.69
CA GLU A 272 -32.97 4.03 -34.03
C GLU A 272 -33.41 5.49 -34.17
N LEU A 273 -33.15 6.09 -35.35
CA LEU A 273 -33.50 7.47 -35.62
C LEU A 273 -35.01 7.72 -35.39
N ASN A 274 -35.33 8.77 -34.62
CA ASN A 274 -36.67 9.14 -34.16
C ASN A 274 -37.40 8.12 -33.27
N LYS A 275 -36.68 7.17 -32.66
CA LYS A 275 -37.26 6.17 -31.74
C LYS A 275 -36.46 6.08 -30.46
N GLY A 276 -36.66 7.03 -29.58
CA GLY A 276 -36.04 7.00 -28.23
C GLY A 276 -36.97 6.34 -27.22
N THR A 277 -36.43 5.45 -26.37
CA THR A 277 -37.09 4.87 -25.18
C THR A 277 -36.42 5.32 -23.92
N GLU A 278 -37.15 5.36 -22.80
CA GLU A 278 -36.60 5.75 -21.50
C GLU A 278 -35.33 4.96 -21.14
N GLN A 279 -34.39 5.62 -20.51
CA GLN A 279 -33.14 5.04 -20.08
C GLN A 279 -32.84 5.39 -18.63
N GLU A 280 -32.02 4.57 -17.96
CA GLU A 280 -31.66 4.75 -16.56
C GLU A 280 -30.21 4.45 -16.34
N PHE A 281 -29.57 5.25 -15.48
CA PHE A 281 -28.25 5.02 -14.95
C PHE A 281 -28.31 4.90 -13.42
N TRP A 282 -27.51 4.02 -12.88
CA TRP A 282 -27.45 3.75 -11.46
C TRP A 282 -26.03 3.97 -10.95
N ILE A 283 -25.92 4.75 -9.88
CA ILE A 283 -24.67 4.91 -9.12
C ILE A 283 -24.86 4.19 -7.80
N ALA A 284 -24.12 3.09 -7.61
CA ALA A 284 -24.11 2.34 -6.36
C ALA A 284 -22.81 2.60 -5.60
N THR A 285 -22.91 2.86 -4.29
CA THR A 285 -21.79 3.18 -3.43
C THR A 285 -21.79 2.35 -2.16
N SER A 286 -20.60 2.01 -1.67
CA SER A 286 -20.39 1.33 -0.40
C SER A 286 -20.18 2.30 0.77
N SER A 287 -20.12 3.59 0.49
CA SER A 287 -20.02 4.68 1.46
C SER A 287 -20.78 5.91 0.94
N ILE A 288 -20.80 7.00 1.69
CA ILE A 288 -21.57 8.20 1.32
C ILE A 288 -21.05 8.78 0.01
N LEU A 289 -21.93 8.91 -0.98
CA LEU A 289 -21.63 9.61 -2.23
C LEU A 289 -21.49 11.12 -1.94
N THR A 290 -20.33 11.69 -2.24
CA THR A 290 -20.02 13.11 -1.96
C THR A 290 -20.04 13.98 -3.21
N LYS A 291 -19.90 13.38 -4.41
CA LYS A 291 -19.98 14.08 -5.69
C LYS A 291 -20.49 13.13 -6.77
N ALA A 292 -21.37 13.60 -7.62
CA ALA A 292 -21.80 12.88 -8.80
C ALA A 292 -22.03 13.84 -9.97
N LEU A 293 -20.98 14.04 -10.76
CA LEU A 293 -20.98 14.92 -11.91
C LEU A 293 -21.47 14.17 -13.15
N VAL A 294 -22.51 14.70 -13.78
CA VAL A 294 -23.06 14.19 -15.04
C VAL A 294 -22.79 15.21 -16.13
N SER A 295 -22.25 14.81 -17.25
CA SER A 295 -21.94 15.71 -18.37
C SER A 295 -22.18 15.07 -19.73
N CYS A 296 -22.56 15.90 -20.69
CA CYS A 296 -22.63 15.58 -22.10
C CYS A 296 -22.56 16.90 -22.89
N ASP A 297 -21.71 16.96 -23.89
CA ASP A 297 -21.49 18.18 -24.68
C ASP A 297 -22.75 18.67 -25.41
N GLN A 298 -23.71 17.78 -25.63
CA GLN A 298 -24.92 18.07 -26.34
C GLN A 298 -26.14 18.37 -25.46
N PHE A 299 -26.02 18.35 -24.14
CA PHE A 299 -27.18 18.57 -23.26
C PHE A 299 -27.89 19.90 -23.49
N THR A 300 -27.17 20.99 -23.70
CA THR A 300 -27.80 22.27 -24.02
C THR A 300 -28.55 22.27 -25.36
N SER A 301 -28.02 21.57 -26.35
CA SER A 301 -28.70 21.40 -27.64
C SER A 301 -29.94 20.51 -27.55
N LEU A 302 -30.00 19.63 -26.55
CA LEU A 302 -31.16 18.79 -26.23
C LEU A 302 -32.19 19.50 -25.33
N GLY A 303 -31.86 20.72 -24.88
CA GLY A 303 -32.74 21.59 -24.12
C GLY A 303 -32.49 21.66 -22.64
N LEU A 304 -31.41 21.06 -22.10
CA LEU A 304 -31.00 21.26 -20.71
C LEU A 304 -30.35 22.64 -20.55
N PRO A 305 -30.38 23.22 -19.34
CA PRO A 305 -29.79 24.54 -19.09
C PRO A 305 -28.25 24.54 -19.14
N VAL A 306 -27.60 23.38 -18.90
CA VAL A 306 -26.14 23.24 -18.84
C VAL A 306 -25.70 21.91 -19.42
N ASN A 307 -24.43 21.83 -19.86
CA ASN A 307 -23.81 20.58 -20.34
C ASN A 307 -23.22 19.72 -19.23
N SER A 308 -23.14 20.23 -18.01
CA SER A 308 -22.59 19.50 -16.86
C SER A 308 -23.25 19.96 -15.57
N PHE A 309 -23.58 19.02 -14.67
CA PHE A 309 -24.20 19.29 -13.39
C PHE A 309 -23.83 18.26 -12.35
N ASP A 310 -23.68 18.67 -11.09
CA ASP A 310 -23.48 17.76 -9.97
C ASP A 310 -24.81 17.50 -9.28
N ILE A 311 -25.31 16.27 -9.35
CA ILE A 311 -26.62 15.89 -8.81
C ILE A 311 -26.73 16.05 -7.29
N LEU A 312 -25.61 16.04 -6.57
CA LEU A 312 -25.60 16.26 -5.11
C LEU A 312 -25.61 17.72 -4.72
N ALA A 313 -25.15 18.60 -5.60
CA ALA A 313 -25.24 20.04 -5.42
C ALA A 313 -26.63 20.62 -5.76
N MET A 314 -27.51 19.82 -6.41
CA MET A 314 -28.85 20.24 -6.83
C MET A 314 -29.83 20.28 -5.65
N ASN A 315 -30.49 21.37 -5.48
CA ASN A 315 -31.63 21.52 -4.55
C ASN A 315 -32.93 20.92 -5.15
N ALA A 316 -34.03 21.00 -4.44
CA ALA A 316 -35.31 20.47 -4.87
C ALA A 316 -35.87 21.19 -6.12
N GLU A 317 -35.62 22.49 -6.25
CA GLU A 317 -36.07 23.32 -7.38
C GLU A 317 -35.27 22.94 -8.64
N ASP A 318 -33.94 22.76 -8.53
CA ASP A 318 -33.09 22.30 -9.61
C ASP A 318 -33.54 20.93 -10.12
N LYS A 319 -33.78 19.97 -9.22
CA LYS A 319 -34.27 18.62 -9.57
C LYS A 319 -35.63 18.67 -10.26
N SER A 320 -36.52 19.54 -9.81
CA SER A 320 -37.82 19.74 -10.46
C SER A 320 -37.65 20.35 -11.84
N LEU A 321 -36.77 21.32 -12.03
CA LEU A 321 -36.44 21.91 -13.31
C LEU A 321 -35.90 20.86 -14.29
N PHE A 322 -34.91 20.04 -13.86
CA PHE A 322 -34.35 18.98 -14.70
C PHE A 322 -35.39 17.92 -15.04
N SER A 323 -36.28 17.57 -14.11
CA SER A 323 -37.41 16.68 -14.36
C SER A 323 -38.32 17.21 -15.44
N SER A 324 -38.55 18.53 -15.52
CA SER A 324 -39.36 19.15 -16.59
C SER A 324 -38.71 19.03 -17.98
N TYR A 325 -37.39 18.86 -18.03
CA TYR A 325 -36.65 18.57 -19.27
C TYR A 325 -36.54 17.06 -19.55
N GLY A 326 -37.03 16.22 -18.64
CA GLY A 326 -37.03 14.76 -18.77
C GLY A 326 -35.82 14.07 -18.14
N VAL A 327 -35.10 14.74 -17.27
CA VAL A 327 -33.99 14.16 -16.48
C VAL A 327 -34.43 14.01 -15.04
N ASN A 328 -34.67 12.80 -14.56
CA ASN A 328 -35.19 12.50 -13.24
C ASN A 328 -34.07 11.96 -12.33
N ILE A 329 -33.92 12.52 -11.12
CA ILE A 329 -32.89 12.12 -10.18
C ILE A 329 -33.55 11.61 -8.89
N VAL A 330 -33.27 10.37 -8.52
CA VAL A 330 -33.78 9.72 -7.32
C VAL A 330 -32.64 9.14 -6.54
N SER A 331 -32.48 9.54 -5.29
CA SER A 331 -31.48 8.97 -4.38
C SER A 331 -32.15 8.07 -3.36
N LYS A 332 -31.67 6.83 -3.25
CA LYS A 332 -32.12 5.83 -2.27
C LYS A 332 -30.87 5.28 -1.60
N TYR A 333 -30.40 5.87 -0.53
CA TYR A 333 -29.33 5.29 0.24
C TYR A 333 -29.58 5.46 1.75
N ASN A 334 -29.02 4.55 2.51
CA ASN A 334 -29.11 4.57 3.95
C ASN A 334 -28.09 5.57 4.50
N VAL A 335 -28.56 6.68 5.06
CA VAL A 335 -27.70 7.74 5.62
C VAL A 335 -26.83 7.26 6.78
N ASN A 336 -27.20 6.17 7.47
CA ASN A 336 -26.45 5.65 8.61
C ASN A 336 -25.29 4.76 8.17
N THR A 337 -25.43 4.03 7.06
CA THR A 337 -24.39 3.15 6.52
C THR A 337 -23.65 3.78 5.34
N GLY A 338 -24.19 4.85 4.75
CA GLY A 338 -23.67 5.46 3.53
C GLY A 338 -23.83 4.60 2.27
N GLN A 339 -24.51 3.46 2.38
CA GLN A 339 -24.73 2.54 1.28
C GLN A 339 -26.04 2.85 0.56
N GLY A 340 -26.06 2.64 -0.75
CA GLY A 340 -27.27 2.78 -1.53
C GLY A 340 -27.04 3.24 -2.97
N ASN A 341 -28.14 3.59 -3.64
CA ASN A 341 -28.16 3.90 -5.04
C ASN A 341 -28.70 5.30 -5.33
N THR A 342 -28.10 5.91 -6.33
CA THR A 342 -28.64 7.12 -6.95
C THR A 342 -29.00 6.78 -8.41
N LYS A 343 -30.25 7.01 -8.77
CA LYS A 343 -30.78 6.77 -10.11
C LYS A 343 -30.89 8.07 -10.88
N ILE A 344 -30.44 8.05 -12.13
CA ILE A 344 -30.63 9.11 -13.11
C ILE A 344 -31.49 8.53 -14.24
N GLY A 345 -32.71 9.00 -14.37
CA GLY A 345 -33.64 8.56 -15.43
C GLY A 345 -33.67 9.58 -16.56
N LEU A 346 -33.60 9.10 -17.80
CA LEU A 346 -33.87 9.87 -19.00
C LEU A 346 -35.24 9.44 -19.54
N SER A 347 -36.18 10.34 -19.50
CA SER A 347 -37.56 10.05 -19.97
C SER A 347 -37.63 9.75 -21.47
N GLU A 348 -38.69 9.08 -21.91
CA GLU A 348 -38.94 8.84 -23.31
C GLU A 348 -38.92 10.13 -24.13
N ALA A 349 -39.55 11.22 -23.64
CA ALA A 349 -39.56 12.52 -24.31
C ALA A 349 -38.15 13.11 -24.51
N PHE A 350 -37.25 12.94 -23.52
CA PHE A 350 -35.85 13.35 -23.67
C PHE A 350 -35.12 12.48 -24.69
N MET A 351 -35.30 11.17 -24.63
CA MET A 351 -34.68 10.24 -25.57
C MET A 351 -35.21 10.38 -27.02
N GLN A 352 -36.46 10.76 -27.19
CA GLN A 352 -37.00 11.11 -28.51
C GLN A 352 -36.33 12.36 -29.10
N LYS A 353 -36.06 13.40 -28.28
CA LYS A 353 -35.28 14.55 -28.76
C LYS A 353 -33.84 14.15 -29.12
N LEU A 354 -33.19 13.32 -28.31
CA LEU A 354 -31.84 12.83 -28.57
C LEU A 354 -31.80 12.05 -29.90
N SER A 355 -32.83 11.24 -30.20
CA SER A 355 -32.87 10.40 -31.39
C SER A 355 -33.23 11.12 -32.68
N GLN A 356 -33.57 12.42 -32.64
CA GLN A 356 -33.97 13.18 -33.85
C GLN A 356 -32.82 13.45 -34.83
N LYS A 357 -31.59 13.36 -34.35
CA LYS A 357 -30.38 13.67 -35.14
C LYS A 357 -29.38 12.55 -35.05
N GLU A 358 -28.88 12.09 -36.20
CA GLU A 358 -27.74 11.17 -36.22
C GLU A 358 -26.53 11.76 -35.43
N GLY A 359 -25.90 10.94 -34.64
CA GLY A 359 -24.76 11.33 -33.85
C GLY A 359 -24.40 10.33 -32.76
N VAL A 360 -23.30 10.61 -32.10
CA VAL A 360 -22.85 9.92 -30.91
C VAL A 360 -23.01 10.87 -29.73
N TYR A 361 -23.71 10.42 -28.70
CA TYR A 361 -24.01 11.20 -27.50
C TYR A 361 -23.40 10.48 -26.30
N ASP A 362 -22.29 11.00 -25.82
CA ASP A 362 -21.58 10.45 -24.68
C ASP A 362 -22.04 11.13 -23.40
N ILE A 363 -22.68 10.36 -22.52
CA ILE A 363 -23.03 10.81 -21.18
C ILE A 363 -21.98 10.27 -20.23
N GLN A 364 -21.13 11.17 -19.72
CA GLN A 364 -20.13 10.85 -18.73
C GLN A 364 -20.68 11.05 -17.32
N ILE A 365 -20.48 10.07 -16.46
CA ILE A 365 -20.86 10.13 -15.05
C ILE A 365 -19.59 9.89 -14.21
N ASN A 366 -19.25 10.86 -13.35
CA ASN A 366 -18.12 10.79 -12.43
C ASN A 366 -18.66 10.80 -11.00
N ALA A 367 -18.45 9.72 -10.28
CA ALA A 367 -18.89 9.58 -8.90
C ALA A 367 -17.70 9.55 -7.95
N THR A 368 -17.82 10.22 -6.79
CA THR A 368 -16.82 10.23 -5.71
C THR A 368 -17.53 9.99 -4.39
N ASP A 369 -17.03 9.08 -3.57
CA ASP A 369 -17.53 8.83 -2.23
C ASP A 369 -16.75 9.62 -1.14
N ASP A 370 -17.12 9.48 0.13
CA ASP A 370 -16.47 10.16 1.25
C ASP A 370 -15.09 9.58 1.58
N ASN A 371 -14.79 8.35 1.13
CA ASN A 371 -13.43 7.78 1.15
C ASN A 371 -12.57 8.27 -0.02
N LYS A 372 -13.07 9.21 -0.82
CA LYS A 372 -12.39 9.76 -2.00
C LYS A 372 -12.19 8.76 -3.13
N LEU A 373 -12.87 7.62 -3.08
CA LEU A 373 -12.85 6.65 -4.16
C LEU A 373 -13.68 7.18 -5.33
N GLN A 374 -13.10 7.09 -6.52
CA GLN A 374 -13.71 7.67 -7.72
C GLN A 374 -14.00 6.59 -8.78
N ARG A 375 -15.05 6.83 -9.55
CA ARG A 375 -15.37 6.08 -10.76
C ARG A 375 -15.85 7.05 -11.82
N SER A 376 -15.33 6.88 -13.04
CA SER A 376 -15.83 7.52 -14.25
C SER A 376 -16.40 6.45 -15.18
N SER A 377 -17.56 6.70 -15.76
CA SER A 377 -18.15 5.84 -16.80
C SER A 377 -18.76 6.71 -17.88
N VAL A 378 -18.56 6.29 -19.12
CA VAL A 378 -19.17 6.94 -20.29
C VAL A 378 -20.24 6.00 -20.85
N PHE A 379 -21.46 6.49 -20.98
CA PHE A 379 -22.57 5.79 -21.61
C PHE A 379 -22.87 6.44 -22.95
N ARG A 380 -22.76 5.65 -23.97
CA ARG A 380 -22.79 6.11 -25.37
C ARG A 380 -24.08 5.73 -26.05
N PHE A 381 -24.83 6.73 -26.48
CA PHE A 381 -25.95 6.54 -27.36
C PHE A 381 -25.52 6.78 -28.81
N ILE A 382 -25.79 5.80 -29.68
CA ILE A 382 -25.45 5.84 -31.10
C ILE A 382 -26.73 5.93 -31.89
N VAL A 383 -27.01 7.10 -32.41
CA VAL A 383 -28.21 7.35 -33.27
C VAL A 383 -27.76 7.35 -34.70
N SER A 384 -28.16 6.32 -35.48
CA SER A 384 -27.76 6.24 -36.88
C SER A 384 -28.57 5.19 -37.67
N ASP A 385 -28.64 5.40 -38.98
CA ASP A 385 -29.10 4.43 -39.98
C ASP A 385 -27.94 3.80 -40.79
N ALA A 386 -26.69 4.19 -40.55
CA ALA A 386 -25.50 3.66 -41.23
C ALA A 386 -25.21 2.18 -40.87
N ILE A 387 -24.37 1.50 -41.66
CA ILE A 387 -23.89 0.13 -41.35
C ILE A 387 -22.92 0.17 -40.17
N VAL A 388 -21.97 1.12 -40.19
CA VAL A 388 -20.96 1.31 -39.18
C VAL A 388 -20.90 2.76 -38.74
N VAL A 389 -20.76 3.00 -37.44
CA VAL A 389 -20.70 4.35 -36.85
C VAL A 389 -19.43 4.47 -36.03
N THR A 390 -18.61 5.45 -36.37
CA THR A 390 -17.43 5.79 -35.58
C THR A 390 -17.87 6.35 -34.23
N THR A 391 -17.30 5.84 -33.15
CA THR A 391 -17.54 6.32 -31.79
C THR A 391 -16.28 6.96 -31.21
N ASN A 392 -16.40 7.72 -30.13
CA ASN A 392 -15.23 8.32 -29.52
C ASN A 392 -14.36 7.27 -28.83
N VAL A 393 -13.07 7.55 -28.71
CA VAL A 393 -12.17 6.78 -27.87
C VAL A 393 -12.60 6.88 -26.40
N ILE A 394 -12.17 5.94 -25.57
CA ILE A 394 -12.21 6.07 -24.11
C ILE A 394 -10.90 6.75 -23.69
N ASP A 395 -10.96 7.81 -22.90
CA ASP A 395 -9.77 8.60 -22.50
C ASP A 395 -8.70 7.73 -21.85
N ALA A 396 -9.10 6.74 -21.07
CA ALA A 396 -8.18 5.80 -20.43
C ALA A 396 -7.39 4.94 -21.41
N GLU A 397 -7.90 4.75 -22.64
CA GLU A 397 -7.27 3.95 -23.69
C GLU A 397 -6.37 4.76 -24.63
N VAL A 398 -6.25 6.06 -24.41
CA VAL A 398 -5.36 6.95 -25.18
C VAL A 398 -4.08 7.20 -24.40
N TRP A 399 -2.97 6.65 -24.87
CA TRP A 399 -1.64 6.76 -24.29
C TRP A 399 -0.75 7.69 -25.12
N ALA A 400 0.51 7.82 -24.72
CA ALA A 400 1.45 8.70 -25.43
C ALA A 400 1.71 8.24 -26.89
N THR A 401 1.81 6.93 -27.13
CA THR A 401 2.18 6.39 -28.46
C THR A 401 1.22 5.33 -28.98
N LYS A 402 0.15 5.05 -28.25
CA LYS A 402 -0.88 4.06 -28.61
C LYS A 402 -2.28 4.53 -28.25
N ALA A 403 -3.28 4.06 -28.95
CA ALA A 403 -4.67 4.29 -28.63
C ALA A 403 -5.55 3.15 -29.15
N THR A 404 -6.71 2.95 -28.50
CA THR A 404 -7.76 2.08 -29.01
C THR A 404 -8.84 2.96 -29.65
N ILE A 405 -8.95 2.90 -31.00
CA ILE A 405 -10.00 3.58 -31.74
C ILE A 405 -11.23 2.67 -31.86
N ARG A 406 -12.42 3.27 -31.88
CA ARG A 406 -13.67 2.55 -31.69
C ARG A 406 -14.74 2.91 -32.71
N ALA A 407 -15.59 1.95 -33.00
CA ALA A 407 -16.81 2.12 -33.77
C ALA A 407 -17.85 1.10 -33.31
N SER A 408 -19.07 1.26 -33.77
CA SER A 408 -20.12 0.32 -33.50
C SER A 408 -20.80 -0.13 -34.81
N LEU A 409 -21.11 -1.41 -34.88
CA LEU A 409 -21.83 -2.03 -36.02
C LEU A 409 -23.33 -1.83 -35.82
N ALA A 410 -23.92 -0.95 -36.61
CA ALA A 410 -25.34 -0.67 -36.53
C ALA A 410 -26.18 -1.76 -37.23
N LYS A 411 -25.68 -2.29 -38.36
CA LYS A 411 -26.35 -3.34 -39.15
C LYS A 411 -25.32 -4.44 -39.43
N GLU A 412 -25.75 -5.70 -39.30
CA GLU A 412 -24.88 -6.82 -39.68
C GLU A 412 -24.55 -6.75 -41.18
N THR A 413 -23.32 -7.10 -41.51
CA THR A 413 -22.77 -7.01 -42.85
C THR A 413 -21.69 -8.06 -43.09
N GLU A 414 -21.55 -8.50 -44.34
CA GLU A 414 -20.44 -9.33 -44.81
C GLU A 414 -19.26 -8.50 -45.35
N GLU A 415 -19.41 -7.17 -45.36
CA GLU A 415 -18.35 -6.28 -45.82
C GLU A 415 -17.15 -6.29 -44.86
N ALA A 416 -15.95 -6.09 -45.42
CA ALA A 416 -14.74 -5.97 -44.62
C ALA A 416 -14.80 -4.72 -43.76
N LEU A 417 -14.56 -4.88 -42.44
CA LEU A 417 -14.60 -3.79 -41.47
C LEU A 417 -13.16 -3.30 -41.17
N ALA A 418 -12.97 -1.98 -41.24
CA ALA A 418 -11.67 -1.36 -41.04
C ALA A 418 -11.83 0.03 -40.40
N PHE A 419 -10.70 0.58 -39.95
CA PHE A 419 -10.56 1.99 -39.60
C PHE A 419 -9.53 2.66 -40.46
N LYS A 420 -9.79 3.93 -40.79
CA LYS A 420 -8.77 4.87 -41.24
C LYS A 420 -8.51 5.90 -40.18
N TYR A 421 -7.24 6.32 -40.05
CA TYR A 421 -6.83 7.39 -39.16
C TYR A 421 -5.69 8.20 -39.77
N ARG A 422 -5.55 9.43 -39.30
CA ARG A 422 -4.46 10.34 -39.71
C ARG A 422 -4.20 11.39 -38.64
N ILE A 423 -3.07 12.05 -38.73
CA ILE A 423 -2.84 13.27 -37.96
C ILE A 423 -3.82 14.32 -38.47
N LYS A 424 -4.54 14.98 -37.56
CA LYS A 424 -5.53 16.00 -37.90
C LYS A 424 -4.94 17.09 -38.79
N GLY A 425 -5.63 17.36 -39.89
CA GLY A 425 -5.23 18.37 -40.86
C GLY A 425 -4.16 17.93 -41.87
N THR A 426 -3.76 16.65 -41.87
CA THR A 426 -2.84 16.09 -42.89
C THR A 426 -3.60 15.23 -43.88
N THR A 427 -2.96 14.90 -45.02
CA THR A 427 -3.54 14.05 -46.05
C THR A 427 -3.10 12.58 -46.00
N GLY A 428 -2.08 12.27 -45.21
CA GLY A 428 -1.57 10.90 -45.07
C GLY A 428 -2.47 10.03 -44.20
N GLU A 429 -3.14 9.04 -44.81
CA GLU A 429 -4.04 8.14 -44.12
C GLU A 429 -3.40 6.78 -43.87
N PHE A 430 -3.67 6.19 -42.71
CA PHE A 430 -3.33 4.82 -42.35
C PHE A 430 -4.63 4.02 -42.28
N THR A 431 -4.59 2.75 -42.68
CA THR A 431 -5.72 1.83 -42.60
C THR A 431 -5.33 0.65 -41.70
N VAL A 432 -6.26 0.27 -40.80
CA VAL A 432 -6.09 -0.87 -39.92
C VAL A 432 -7.37 -1.70 -39.90
N PRO A 433 -7.33 -3.06 -39.95
CA PRO A 433 -8.50 -3.88 -39.84
C PRO A 433 -9.18 -3.68 -38.50
N ALA A 434 -10.53 -3.66 -38.51
CA ALA A 434 -11.31 -3.64 -37.28
C ALA A 434 -11.38 -5.05 -36.68
N GLN A 435 -11.30 -5.10 -35.35
CA GLN A 435 -11.60 -6.29 -34.56
C GLN A 435 -13.01 -6.15 -34.00
N ARG A 436 -13.73 -7.26 -33.84
CA ARG A 436 -15.05 -7.28 -33.22
C ARG A 436 -15.01 -8.07 -31.93
N VAL A 437 -15.61 -7.54 -30.88
CA VAL A 437 -15.83 -8.28 -29.64
C VAL A 437 -16.95 -9.31 -29.90
N ASN A 438 -16.68 -10.58 -29.59
CA ASN A 438 -17.65 -11.67 -29.81
C ASN A 438 -18.97 -11.38 -29.08
N GLY A 439 -20.10 -11.49 -29.84
CA GLY A 439 -21.42 -11.24 -29.30
C GLY A 439 -21.79 -9.78 -29.10
N SER A 440 -20.87 -8.85 -29.41
CA SER A 440 -21.04 -7.41 -29.28
C SER A 440 -21.11 -6.75 -30.65
N LYS A 441 -21.65 -5.54 -30.69
CA LYS A 441 -21.60 -4.65 -31.87
C LYS A 441 -20.34 -3.78 -31.89
N LEU A 442 -19.50 -3.85 -30.84
CA LEU A 442 -18.29 -3.07 -30.73
C LEU A 442 -17.24 -3.50 -31.74
N LEU A 443 -16.73 -2.52 -32.45
CA LEU A 443 -15.56 -2.62 -33.32
C LEU A 443 -14.43 -1.78 -32.72
N TYR A 444 -13.20 -2.31 -32.73
CA TYR A 444 -12.06 -1.59 -32.24
C TYR A 444 -10.79 -1.91 -33.03
N ALA A 445 -9.80 -1.03 -32.94
CA ALA A 445 -8.46 -1.32 -33.38
C ALA A 445 -7.44 -0.67 -32.45
N ASN A 446 -6.42 -1.44 -32.07
CA ASN A 446 -5.28 -0.95 -31.28
C ASN A 446 -4.23 -0.39 -32.24
N ILE A 447 -4.05 0.92 -32.25
CA ILE A 447 -3.06 1.60 -33.06
C ILE A 447 -1.85 1.98 -32.21
N LYS A 448 -0.65 1.84 -32.78
CA LYS A 448 0.63 2.05 -32.10
C LYS A 448 1.54 2.97 -32.91
N ASN A 449 2.68 3.34 -32.30
CA ASN A 449 3.68 4.22 -32.91
C ASN A 449 3.11 5.60 -33.26
N LEU A 450 2.20 6.08 -32.44
CA LEU A 450 1.64 7.42 -32.55
C LEU A 450 2.66 8.46 -32.05
N ALA A 451 2.57 9.67 -32.57
CA ALA A 451 3.36 10.80 -32.06
C ALA A 451 2.73 11.31 -30.75
N PRO A 452 3.50 11.51 -29.66
CA PRO A 452 3.00 12.07 -28.41
C PRO A 452 2.46 13.49 -28.57
N GLY A 453 1.47 13.87 -27.75
CA GLY A 453 0.88 15.21 -27.74
C GLY A 453 0.22 15.60 -29.06
N THR A 454 -0.15 14.62 -29.89
CA THR A 454 -0.60 14.84 -31.28
C THR A 454 -2.08 14.48 -31.42
N THR A 455 -2.84 15.35 -32.09
CA THR A 455 -4.25 15.11 -32.37
C THR A 455 -4.39 14.28 -33.64
N TYR A 456 -5.13 13.18 -33.53
CA TYR A 456 -5.52 12.30 -34.61
C TYR A 456 -7.02 12.40 -34.86
N GLU A 457 -7.42 12.19 -36.11
CA GLU A 457 -8.81 11.94 -36.49
C GLU A 457 -8.94 10.56 -37.14
N TYR A 458 -10.08 9.91 -36.95
CA TYR A 458 -10.31 8.57 -37.44
C TYR A 458 -11.77 8.33 -37.76
N TRP A 459 -12.04 7.35 -38.63
CA TRP A 459 -13.38 6.88 -39.00
C TRP A 459 -13.35 5.42 -39.39
N ALA A 460 -14.50 4.76 -39.15
CA ALA A 460 -14.69 3.36 -39.49
C ALA A 460 -15.22 3.22 -40.94
N LEU A 461 -15.01 2.05 -41.53
CA LEU A 461 -15.46 1.68 -42.85
C LEU A 461 -16.12 0.30 -42.81
N ALA A 462 -17.20 0.14 -43.60
CA ALA A 462 -17.72 -1.15 -44.02
C ALA A 462 -17.56 -1.25 -45.54
N GLY A 463 -16.64 -2.11 -46.02
CA GLY A 463 -16.19 -2.12 -47.40
C GLY A 463 -15.69 -0.76 -47.88
N ALA A 464 -16.31 -0.19 -48.90
CA ALA A 464 -15.98 1.15 -49.41
C ALA A 464 -16.79 2.27 -48.72
N SER A 465 -17.76 1.95 -47.84
CA SER A 465 -18.66 2.92 -47.20
C SER A 465 -18.10 3.42 -45.89
N PRO A 466 -17.67 4.69 -45.79
CA PRO A 466 -17.19 5.23 -44.53
C PRO A 466 -18.36 5.60 -43.62
N SER A 467 -18.09 5.57 -42.32
CA SER A 467 -18.92 6.24 -41.30
C SER A 467 -19.08 7.73 -41.66
N THR A 468 -20.26 8.27 -41.46
CA THR A 468 -20.52 9.71 -41.61
C THR A 468 -19.92 10.53 -40.47
N ILE A 469 -19.52 9.86 -39.37
CA ILE A 469 -18.93 10.48 -38.19
C ILE A 469 -17.43 10.26 -38.23
N ILE A 470 -16.68 11.37 -38.09
CA ILE A 470 -15.24 11.39 -37.86
C ILE A 470 -15.02 11.77 -36.42
N SER A 471 -14.32 10.92 -35.68
CA SER A 471 -13.95 11.18 -34.29
C SER A 471 -12.49 11.60 -34.22
N GLN A 472 -12.10 12.18 -33.07
CA GLN A 472 -10.72 12.64 -32.85
C GLN A 472 -10.28 12.34 -31.42
N PHE A 473 -8.97 12.22 -31.22
CA PHE A 473 -8.34 12.13 -29.92
C PHE A 473 -6.97 12.78 -29.95
N THR A 474 -6.44 13.16 -28.79
CA THR A 474 -5.08 13.67 -28.64
C THR A 474 -4.28 12.73 -27.75
N THR A 475 -3.15 12.22 -28.25
CA THR A 475 -2.24 11.36 -27.47
C THR A 475 -1.67 12.12 -26.27
N GLU A 476 -1.35 11.41 -25.22
CA GLU A 476 -0.71 12.03 -24.04
C GLU A 476 0.67 12.58 -24.36
N ALA A 477 1.09 13.62 -23.63
CA ALA A 477 2.45 14.11 -23.69
C ALA A 477 3.39 13.13 -22.97
N THR A 478 4.65 13.07 -23.42
CA THR A 478 5.73 12.34 -22.74
C THR A 478 6.43 13.25 -21.73
N THR A 479 5.70 13.65 -20.68
CA THR A 479 6.24 14.52 -19.63
C THR A 479 7.43 13.86 -18.95
N GLN A 480 8.54 14.57 -18.82
CA GLN A 480 9.73 14.10 -18.11
C GLN A 480 9.86 14.76 -16.73
N LEU A 481 10.76 14.22 -15.92
CA LEU A 481 11.08 14.74 -14.59
C LEU A 481 11.88 16.04 -14.71
N GLU A 482 11.61 17.01 -13.86
CA GLU A 482 12.42 18.24 -13.81
C GLU A 482 13.77 17.95 -13.12
N ASN A 483 14.84 18.57 -13.57
CA ASN A 483 16.20 18.39 -13.05
C ASN A 483 16.59 16.90 -12.89
N ALA A 484 16.25 16.09 -13.87
CA ALA A 484 16.41 14.63 -13.82
C ALA A 484 17.89 14.18 -13.93
N GLY A 485 18.77 15.03 -14.48
CA GLY A 485 20.23 14.88 -14.51
C GLY A 485 20.91 15.56 -13.32
N PHE A 486 20.16 16.10 -12.36
CA PHE A 486 20.67 16.72 -11.14
C PHE A 486 21.75 17.80 -11.34
N GLU A 487 21.59 18.62 -12.38
CA GLU A 487 22.56 19.67 -12.73
C GLU A 487 22.36 20.97 -11.94
N TYR A 488 21.18 21.18 -11.33
CA TYR A 488 20.84 22.44 -10.66
C TYR A 488 20.81 22.25 -9.15
N TRP A 489 21.69 22.98 -8.45
CA TRP A 489 21.86 22.95 -7.01
C TRP A 489 21.98 24.35 -6.43
N THR A 490 21.65 24.48 -5.16
CA THR A 490 21.96 25.65 -4.34
C THR A 490 22.81 25.20 -3.15
N ASP A 491 24.03 25.73 -3.08
CA ASP A 491 24.97 25.43 -1.99
C ASP A 491 24.44 25.98 -0.66
N GLY A 492 24.72 25.23 0.40
CA GLY A 492 24.33 25.60 1.74
C GLY A 492 24.17 24.41 2.70
N THR A 493 23.63 24.69 3.86
CA THR A 493 23.18 23.68 4.83
C THR A 493 21.84 24.16 5.38
N PRO A 494 20.74 23.67 4.83
CA PRO A 494 20.62 22.57 3.84
C PRO A 494 21.08 22.94 2.43
N MET A 495 21.72 21.99 1.74
CA MET A 495 21.94 22.03 0.31
C MET A 495 20.63 21.68 -0.40
N LEU A 496 20.25 22.45 -1.46
CA LEU A 496 18.97 22.28 -2.15
C LEU A 496 19.18 21.75 -3.58
N ILE A 497 18.23 20.92 -4.05
CA ILE A 497 18.29 20.24 -5.35
C ILE A 497 17.59 21.07 -6.43
N PHE A 498 17.84 22.39 -6.43
CA PHE A 498 17.44 23.31 -7.49
C PHE A 498 18.33 24.53 -7.46
N GLY A 499 18.49 25.18 -8.62
CA GLY A 499 19.30 26.40 -8.78
C GLY A 499 18.45 27.66 -8.95
N SER A 500 19.11 28.82 -8.99
CA SER A 500 18.45 30.09 -9.24
C SER A 500 17.70 30.06 -10.59
N GLY A 501 16.45 30.50 -10.57
CA GLY A 501 15.58 30.54 -11.76
C GLY A 501 14.88 29.21 -12.08
N HIS A 502 15.09 28.16 -11.28
CA HIS A 502 14.43 26.87 -11.42
C HIS A 502 13.48 26.62 -10.25
N SER A 503 12.35 25.98 -10.51
CA SER A 503 11.41 25.56 -9.46
C SER A 503 11.97 24.37 -8.65
N MET A 504 11.63 24.31 -7.38
CA MET A 504 11.94 23.15 -6.56
C MET A 504 11.03 22.00 -6.97
N TRP A 505 11.58 20.95 -7.55
CA TRP A 505 10.87 19.72 -7.90
C TRP A 505 11.26 18.59 -6.95
N TRP A 506 12.56 18.49 -6.65
CA TRP A 506 13.14 17.55 -5.69
C TRP A 506 13.41 18.22 -4.36
N ASP A 507 13.30 17.46 -3.29
CA ASP A 507 13.78 17.82 -1.97
C ASP A 507 14.40 16.61 -1.27
N SER A 508 14.95 16.80 -0.08
CA SER A 508 15.66 15.77 0.67
C SER A 508 15.53 15.96 2.18
N GLY A 509 16.04 14.97 2.93
CA GLY A 509 16.19 15.08 4.39
C GLY A 509 17.27 16.07 4.85
N ASN A 510 17.93 16.82 3.95
CA ASN A 510 18.91 17.83 4.30
C ASN A 510 18.39 18.87 5.29
N HIS A 511 17.12 19.26 5.19
CA HIS A 511 16.50 20.19 6.14
C HIS A 511 16.52 19.67 7.58
N GLY A 512 16.28 18.37 7.78
CA GLY A 512 16.38 17.73 9.09
C GLY A 512 17.82 17.61 9.58
N SER A 513 18.72 17.12 8.71
CA SER A 513 20.13 16.91 9.05
C SER A 513 20.92 18.21 9.19
N ALA A 514 20.47 19.31 8.58
CA ALA A 514 21.04 20.64 8.76
C ALA A 514 21.02 21.14 10.20
N THR A 515 20.09 20.65 11.03
CA THR A 515 20.08 20.91 12.48
C THR A 515 21.34 20.39 13.17
N ALA A 516 22.02 19.40 12.59
CA ALA A 516 23.34 18.90 13.00
C ALA A 516 24.48 19.43 12.11
N SER A 517 24.21 20.44 11.27
CA SER A 517 25.18 21.07 10.35
C SER A 517 25.75 20.11 9.31
N ILE A 518 24.96 19.12 8.85
CA ILE A 518 25.37 18.17 7.80
C ILE A 518 24.33 18.09 6.69
N ASN A 519 24.80 17.78 5.47
CA ASN A 519 23.96 17.38 4.35
C ASN A 519 24.11 15.87 4.12
N ILE A 520 23.00 15.18 3.91
CA ILE A 520 22.95 13.75 3.57
C ILE A 520 22.75 13.55 2.07
N THR A 521 22.38 14.59 1.37
CA THR A 521 22.20 14.63 -0.09
C THR A 521 22.94 15.82 -0.63
N THR A 522 23.86 15.57 -1.56
CA THR A 522 24.73 16.57 -2.16
C THR A 522 24.91 16.28 -3.65
N TYR A 523 25.44 17.23 -4.44
CA TYR A 523 25.95 16.88 -5.76
C TYR A 523 27.29 16.13 -5.66
N SER A 524 27.59 15.39 -6.71
CA SER A 524 28.90 14.73 -6.91
C SER A 524 29.42 14.99 -8.32
N THR A 525 30.73 15.17 -8.42
CA THR A 525 31.46 15.22 -9.70
C THR A 525 32.22 13.93 -9.97
N GLU A 526 32.27 13.04 -8.99
CA GLU A 526 33.07 11.80 -9.02
C GLU A 526 32.41 10.71 -9.86
N TYR A 527 31.16 10.40 -9.55
CA TYR A 527 30.36 9.42 -10.28
C TYR A 527 29.17 10.12 -10.92
N LYS A 528 29.17 10.19 -12.25
CA LYS A 528 28.11 10.77 -13.06
C LYS A 528 28.07 10.07 -14.42
N ASN A 529 26.89 10.01 -15.04
CA ASN A 529 26.75 9.46 -16.38
C ASN A 529 26.91 10.54 -17.43
N SER A 530 26.30 11.71 -17.24
CA SER A 530 26.43 12.83 -18.12
C SER A 530 26.57 14.16 -17.35
N GLY A 531 26.65 15.29 -18.05
CA GLY A 531 26.66 16.63 -17.46
C GLY A 531 27.83 16.89 -16.51
N ASN A 532 27.61 17.75 -15.54
CA ASN A 532 28.60 18.16 -14.53
C ASN A 532 28.43 17.46 -13.18
N PHE A 533 27.21 17.13 -12.80
CA PHE A 533 26.87 16.64 -11.50
C PHE A 533 25.99 15.39 -11.59
N SER A 534 25.95 14.65 -10.48
CA SER A 534 24.96 13.65 -10.14
C SER A 534 24.48 13.88 -8.73
N ALA A 535 23.36 13.29 -8.31
CA ALA A 535 22.92 13.32 -6.93
C ALA A 535 23.64 12.24 -6.10
N LYS A 536 24.31 12.63 -4.99
CA LYS A 536 24.92 11.73 -4.02
C LYS A 536 24.11 11.71 -2.74
N LEU A 537 23.52 10.57 -2.43
CA LEU A 537 22.74 10.28 -1.24
C LEU A 537 23.61 9.45 -0.29
N GLN A 538 24.03 10.01 0.84
CA GLN A 538 24.91 9.34 1.79
C GLN A 538 24.25 9.32 3.18
N SER A 539 24.01 8.13 3.68
CA SER A 539 23.51 7.92 5.04
C SER A 539 24.55 8.35 6.06
N LYS A 540 24.13 9.12 7.05
CA LYS A 540 25.04 9.71 8.03
C LYS A 540 24.49 9.59 9.46
N LYS A 541 25.39 9.74 10.40
CA LYS A 541 25.08 9.89 11.81
C LYS A 541 24.91 11.37 12.11
N ALA A 542 23.68 11.83 12.31
CA ALA A 542 23.34 13.20 12.64
C ALA A 542 23.14 13.40 14.13
N GLY A 543 23.67 14.49 14.71
CA GLY A 543 23.49 14.82 16.12
C GLY A 543 24.69 15.54 16.71
N MET A 544 24.60 15.86 18.01
CA MET A 544 25.68 16.52 18.78
C MET A 544 25.69 16.06 20.24
N MET A 545 26.77 16.34 20.93
CA MET A 545 26.93 16.10 22.38
C MET A 545 26.64 14.64 22.80
N GLY A 546 26.98 13.67 21.95
CA GLY A 546 26.81 12.23 22.25
C GLY A 546 25.43 11.69 21.99
N VAL A 547 24.48 12.51 21.56
CA VAL A 547 23.13 12.06 21.11
C VAL A 547 23.09 12.10 19.60
N TYR A 548 22.94 10.92 18.99
CA TYR A 548 22.95 10.76 17.56
C TYR A 548 21.70 10.04 17.08
N GLN A 549 21.33 10.32 15.83
CA GLN A 549 20.22 9.73 15.10
C GLN A 549 20.72 9.35 13.70
N PHE A 550 20.25 8.23 13.18
CA PHE A 550 20.51 7.86 11.81
C PHE A 550 19.77 8.80 10.87
N ALA A 551 20.43 9.28 9.83
CA ALA A 551 19.88 10.11 8.78
C ALA A 551 20.21 9.48 7.43
N ALA A 552 19.23 8.81 6.81
CA ALA A 552 19.37 8.19 5.51
C ALA A 552 19.58 9.24 4.41
N GLY A 553 20.57 9.04 3.55
CA GLY A 553 20.71 9.81 2.33
C GLY A 553 19.50 9.55 1.42
N ASN A 554 18.73 10.59 1.11
CA ASN A 554 17.50 10.44 0.33
C ASN A 554 17.23 11.65 -0.57
N LEU A 555 16.42 11.42 -1.59
CA LEU A 555 15.74 12.48 -2.33
C LEU A 555 14.32 12.02 -2.70
N PHE A 556 13.42 12.97 -2.85
CA PHE A 556 12.04 12.68 -3.21
C PHE A 556 11.42 13.82 -4.04
N ALA A 557 10.48 13.46 -4.89
CA ALA A 557 9.61 14.41 -5.58
C ALA A 557 8.62 15.00 -4.58
N GLY A 558 8.89 16.20 -4.08
CA GLY A 558 8.10 16.79 -3.00
C GLY A 558 8.75 17.97 -2.30
N LYS A 559 8.44 18.13 -1.01
CA LYS A 559 8.98 19.16 -0.13
C LYS A 559 9.15 18.63 1.29
N TYR A 560 10.26 18.98 1.92
CA TYR A 560 10.42 18.83 3.36
C TYR A 560 9.67 19.96 4.07
N ILE A 561 8.61 19.64 4.80
CA ILE A 561 7.70 20.65 5.38
C ILE A 561 8.23 21.15 6.72
N ALA A 562 8.57 20.23 7.64
CA ALA A 562 8.98 20.59 9.00
C ALA A 562 9.80 19.50 9.68
N THR A 563 10.55 19.89 10.73
CA THR A 563 11.11 18.99 11.70
C THR A 563 10.34 19.10 13.01
N GLU A 564 9.68 18.03 13.43
CA GLU A 564 9.00 17.96 14.73
C GLU A 564 9.97 17.39 15.78
N MET A 565 10.29 18.19 16.78
CA MET A 565 11.25 17.79 17.81
C MET A 565 10.59 16.95 18.91
N SER A 566 11.18 15.80 19.21
CA SER A 566 10.82 14.96 20.36
C SER A 566 12.01 14.88 21.33
N GLY A 567 12.08 15.81 22.25
CA GLY A 567 13.29 16.05 23.04
C GLY A 567 14.41 16.59 22.17
N VAL A 568 15.54 15.86 22.11
CA VAL A 568 16.71 16.20 21.27
C VAL A 568 16.72 15.50 19.90
N ARG A 569 15.65 14.81 19.55
CA ARG A 569 15.53 14.05 18.30
C ARG A 569 14.50 14.66 17.38
N GLY A 570 14.85 14.73 16.09
CA GLY A 570 14.00 15.31 15.06
C GLY A 570 13.24 14.23 14.27
N ASN A 571 11.95 14.46 14.05
CA ASN A 571 11.10 13.69 13.15
C ASN A 571 10.76 14.54 11.93
N GLY A 572 10.89 13.98 10.74
CA GLY A 572 10.55 14.69 9.50
C GLY A 572 9.05 14.68 9.23
N VAL A 573 8.53 15.81 8.78
CA VAL A 573 7.23 15.95 8.14
C VAL A 573 7.47 16.31 6.68
N LEU A 574 7.03 15.47 5.78
CA LEU A 574 7.35 15.53 4.37
C LEU A 574 6.06 15.53 3.55
N GLY A 575 5.99 16.39 2.55
CA GLY A 575 4.97 16.38 1.52
C GLY A 575 5.50 15.74 0.26
N TRP A 576 4.99 14.57 -0.11
CA TRP A 576 5.39 13.85 -1.31
C TRP A 576 4.35 13.98 -2.41
N GLY A 577 4.86 14.01 -3.62
CA GLY A 577 4.08 14.06 -4.84
C GLY A 577 4.17 15.39 -5.58
N ARG A 578 4.16 15.30 -6.91
CA ARG A 578 4.12 16.44 -7.83
C ARG A 578 2.96 16.25 -8.81
N PRO A 579 2.33 17.32 -9.30
CA PRO A 579 1.32 17.21 -10.36
C PRO A 579 1.86 16.46 -11.57
N PHE A 580 1.15 15.41 -11.98
CA PHE A 580 1.59 14.57 -13.09
C PHE A 580 0.42 13.75 -13.63
N SER A 581 0.20 13.79 -14.96
CA SER A 581 -0.95 13.13 -15.59
C SER A 581 -0.55 12.17 -16.73
N SER A 582 0.74 12.10 -17.09
CA SER A 582 1.21 11.16 -18.11
C SER A 582 1.39 9.74 -17.55
N ARG A 583 1.39 8.75 -18.41
CA ARG A 583 1.45 7.33 -18.04
C ARG A 583 2.71 6.65 -18.59
N PRO A 584 3.86 6.80 -17.93
CA PRO A 584 5.08 6.07 -18.29
C PRO A 584 4.95 4.58 -17.94
N VAL A 585 5.68 3.73 -18.65
CA VAL A 585 5.73 2.27 -18.43
C VAL A 585 6.97 1.83 -17.65
N ALA A 586 7.99 2.68 -17.57
CA ALA A 586 9.18 2.42 -16.77
C ALA A 586 9.88 3.72 -16.35
N LEU A 587 10.65 3.64 -15.25
CA LEU A 587 11.66 4.60 -14.86
C LEU A 587 13.04 4.00 -15.18
N LYS A 588 13.85 4.71 -15.94
CA LYS A 588 15.26 4.42 -16.20
C LYS A 588 16.16 5.47 -15.58
N GLY A 589 17.42 5.15 -15.43
CA GLY A 589 18.46 6.08 -14.98
C GLY A 589 19.76 5.36 -14.77
N TYR A 590 20.72 6.07 -14.21
CA TYR A 590 22.03 5.53 -13.87
C TYR A 590 22.24 5.58 -12.36
N ILE A 591 22.82 4.51 -11.82
CA ILE A 591 23.06 4.35 -10.39
C ILE A 591 24.47 3.81 -10.13
N ARG A 592 25.05 4.27 -9.04
CA ARG A 592 26.09 3.56 -8.30
C ARG A 592 25.62 3.40 -6.86
N TYR A 593 25.75 2.22 -6.29
CA TYR A 593 25.37 1.96 -4.92
C TYR A 593 26.48 1.24 -4.18
N GLU A 594 26.82 1.76 -3.01
CA GLU A 594 27.83 1.23 -2.11
C GLU A 594 27.23 1.08 -0.71
N PRO A 595 26.64 -0.10 -0.39
CA PRO A 595 26.11 -0.36 0.95
C PRO A 595 27.21 -0.48 1.99
N LYS A 596 26.84 -0.20 3.23
CA LYS A 596 27.63 -0.48 4.43
C LYS A 596 26.83 -1.43 5.33
N THR A 597 27.52 -2.04 6.29
CA THR A 597 26.87 -2.85 7.32
C THR A 597 25.99 -1.97 8.18
N VAL A 598 24.77 -2.42 8.46
CA VAL A 598 23.84 -1.75 9.37
C VAL A 598 24.45 -1.66 10.76
N ASP A 599 24.77 -0.46 11.18
CA ASP A 599 25.41 -0.13 12.47
C ASP A 599 24.53 0.75 13.37
N MET A 600 23.42 1.28 12.83
CA MET A 600 22.41 2.00 13.58
C MET A 600 21.02 1.40 13.34
N THR A 601 20.34 1.02 14.41
CA THR A 601 18.97 0.46 14.36
C THR A 601 18.06 1.19 15.34
N ASN A 602 16.79 1.37 14.94
CA ASN A 602 15.76 1.96 15.79
C ASN A 602 14.37 1.44 15.39
N ASN A 603 13.78 0.59 16.23
CA ASN A 603 12.41 0.06 16.05
C ASN A 603 12.11 -0.51 14.66
N CYS A 604 13.10 -1.04 13.97
CA CYS A 604 12.97 -1.65 12.65
C CYS A 604 13.15 -3.17 12.77
N SER A 605 12.14 -3.92 12.37
CA SER A 605 12.18 -5.39 12.36
C SER A 605 12.57 -6.00 11.00
N TYR A 606 12.74 -5.15 9.97
CA TYR A 606 12.98 -5.59 8.59
C TYR A 606 14.46 -5.85 8.27
N ILE A 607 15.37 -5.37 9.11
CA ILE A 607 16.81 -5.54 8.96
C ILE A 607 17.48 -5.51 10.34
N ASN A 608 18.53 -6.29 10.53
CA ASN A 608 19.23 -6.38 11.81
C ASN A 608 20.57 -5.63 11.77
N ALA A 609 21.07 -5.25 12.93
CA ALA A 609 22.46 -4.80 13.05
C ALA A 609 23.40 -5.92 12.57
N GLY A 610 24.37 -5.57 11.74
CA GLY A 610 25.31 -6.51 11.13
C GLY A 610 24.91 -7.01 9.73
N ASP A 611 23.65 -6.85 9.31
CA ASP A 611 23.23 -7.12 7.94
C ASP A 611 23.80 -6.06 6.98
N MET A 612 23.88 -6.37 5.68
CA MET A 612 24.21 -5.36 4.67
C MET A 612 23.01 -4.43 4.46
N ASP A 613 23.24 -3.12 4.44
CA ASP A 613 22.20 -2.11 4.19
C ASP A 613 21.64 -2.24 2.76
N LYS A 614 20.45 -1.70 2.53
CA LYS A 614 19.75 -1.80 1.25
C LYS A 614 19.37 -0.41 0.74
N GLY A 615 19.75 -0.12 -0.50
CA GLY A 615 19.25 1.06 -1.22
C GLY A 615 17.94 0.76 -1.93
N CYS A 616 17.09 1.77 -2.10
CA CYS A 616 15.85 1.59 -2.87
C CYS A 616 15.50 2.82 -3.69
N ILE A 617 14.81 2.57 -4.79
CA ILE A 617 14.11 3.58 -5.59
C ILE A 617 12.71 3.05 -5.84
N TYR A 618 11.69 3.88 -5.61
CA TYR A 618 10.33 3.56 -6.01
C TYR A 618 9.62 4.75 -6.62
N ILE A 619 8.69 4.43 -7.50
CA ILE A 619 7.83 5.37 -8.22
C ILE A 619 6.39 4.92 -8.08
N ALA A 620 5.50 5.86 -7.78
CA ALA A 620 4.08 5.65 -7.73
C ALA A 620 3.36 6.76 -8.49
N LEU A 621 2.38 6.37 -9.29
CA LEU A 621 1.42 7.27 -9.92
C LEU A 621 0.09 7.09 -9.22
N GLY A 622 -0.58 8.17 -8.86
CA GLY A 622 -1.83 8.07 -8.11
C GLY A 622 -2.78 9.23 -8.32
N ASP A 623 -4.00 9.05 -7.79
CA ASP A 623 -5.10 10.01 -7.80
C ASP A 623 -5.40 10.56 -6.39
N TRP A 624 -4.37 10.71 -5.56
CA TRP A 624 -4.51 11.22 -4.19
C TRP A 624 -5.19 12.59 -4.16
N VAL A 625 -6.15 12.74 -3.26
CA VAL A 625 -6.91 13.99 -3.08
C VAL A 625 -6.09 15.05 -2.37
N GLY A 626 -5.05 14.63 -1.66
CA GLY A 626 -4.18 15.49 -0.88
C GLY A 626 -4.49 15.50 0.60
N GLU A 627 -3.44 15.65 1.39
CA GLU A 627 -3.45 15.71 2.84
C GLU A 627 -2.78 16.99 3.31
N THR A 628 -3.21 17.52 4.45
CA THR A 628 -2.67 18.77 5.00
C THR A 628 -1.83 18.49 6.25
N ALA A 629 -0.61 19.01 6.27
CA ALA A 629 0.26 19.05 7.44
C ALA A 629 0.94 20.42 7.52
N ASN A 630 1.00 21.00 8.72
CA ASN A 630 1.66 22.29 8.99
C ASN A 630 1.20 23.42 8.03
N GLY A 631 -0.07 23.39 7.60
CA GLY A 631 -0.65 24.39 6.71
C GLY A 631 -0.37 24.20 5.22
N GLU A 632 0.33 23.15 4.83
CA GLU A 632 0.60 22.79 3.44
C GLU A 632 -0.13 21.51 3.04
N THR A 633 -0.68 21.47 1.83
CA THR A 633 -1.40 20.32 1.29
C THR A 633 -0.57 19.64 0.20
N TRP A 634 -0.37 18.32 0.35
CA TRP A 634 0.41 17.49 -0.57
C TRP A 634 -0.35 16.21 -0.90
N PRO A 635 -0.10 15.57 -2.05
CA PRO A 635 -0.70 14.28 -2.38
C PRO A 635 -0.57 13.25 -1.26
N VAL A 636 0.62 13.13 -0.68
CA VAL A 636 0.91 12.22 0.43
C VAL A 636 1.71 12.96 1.51
N ILE A 637 1.27 12.84 2.76
CA ILE A 637 2.04 13.30 3.92
C ILE A 637 2.74 12.12 4.57
N VAL A 638 4.06 12.24 4.70
CA VAL A 638 4.90 11.27 5.43
C VAL A 638 5.40 11.92 6.72
N LYS A 639 5.27 11.18 7.83
CA LYS A 639 5.76 11.60 9.14
C LYS A 639 6.58 10.48 9.76
N THR A 640 7.86 10.72 10.02
CA THR A 640 8.70 9.78 10.75
C THR A 640 8.48 9.91 12.26
N ASN A 641 8.71 8.86 13.03
CA ASN A 641 8.66 8.92 14.49
C ASN A 641 9.81 8.07 15.10
N PHE A 642 10.78 8.75 15.68
CA PHE A 642 11.94 8.09 16.29
C PHE A 642 11.61 7.28 17.55
N LYS A 643 10.67 7.75 18.37
CA LYS A 643 10.30 7.09 19.63
C LYS A 643 9.42 5.87 19.43
N ASP A 644 8.55 5.94 18.47
CA ASP A 644 7.54 4.92 18.20
C ASP A 644 7.31 4.82 16.68
N GLY A 645 7.94 3.83 16.08
CA GLY A 645 7.80 3.57 14.64
C GLY A 645 6.36 3.28 14.24
N ASN A 646 5.53 2.77 15.15
CA ASN A 646 4.12 2.46 14.87
C ASN A 646 3.24 3.73 14.80
N SER A 647 3.68 4.80 15.45
CA SER A 647 3.04 6.12 15.33
C SER A 647 3.58 6.94 14.14
N ALA A 648 4.49 6.39 13.36
CA ALA A 648 4.95 6.99 12.11
C ALA A 648 3.84 6.84 11.05
N LYS A 649 3.67 7.86 10.22
CA LYS A 649 2.87 7.78 9.01
C LYS A 649 3.80 7.67 7.82
N LEU A 650 4.08 6.46 7.39
CA LEU A 650 4.96 6.18 6.27
C LEU A 650 4.17 5.96 4.99
N PHE A 651 4.86 6.01 3.86
CA PHE A 651 4.26 5.71 2.57
C PHE A 651 3.77 4.26 2.51
N ASN A 652 2.52 4.09 2.12
CA ASN A 652 1.92 2.77 1.95
C ASN A 652 1.93 2.38 0.47
N PRO A 653 2.78 1.44 0.02
CA PRO A 653 2.81 1.01 -1.38
C PRO A 653 1.54 0.29 -1.83
N ASN A 654 0.66 -0.10 -0.88
CA ASN A 654 -0.63 -0.72 -1.15
C ASN A 654 -1.81 0.27 -1.01
N ASP A 655 -1.53 1.58 -1.00
CA ASP A 655 -2.58 2.60 -0.97
C ASP A 655 -3.50 2.45 -2.19
N ILE A 656 -4.80 2.54 -1.94
CA ILE A 656 -5.85 2.36 -2.96
C ILE A 656 -5.82 3.45 -4.04
N HIS A 657 -5.24 4.61 -3.74
CA HIS A 657 -5.06 5.71 -4.68
C HIS A 657 -3.87 5.50 -5.63
N ILE A 658 -3.08 4.44 -5.42
CA ILE A 658 -1.99 4.12 -6.34
C ILE A 658 -2.56 3.47 -7.60
N ILE A 659 -2.43 4.18 -8.72
CA ILE A 659 -2.81 3.73 -10.06
C ILE A 659 -1.74 2.84 -10.66
N ALA A 660 -0.45 3.20 -10.44
CA ALA A 660 0.67 2.41 -10.93
C ALA A 660 1.85 2.51 -9.96
N TYR A 661 2.65 1.44 -9.87
CA TYR A 661 3.76 1.33 -8.92
C TYR A 661 4.94 0.57 -9.54
N GLY A 662 6.15 0.98 -9.18
CA GLY A 662 7.38 0.26 -9.49
C GLY A 662 8.41 0.50 -8.38
N GLU A 663 9.14 -0.56 -7.99
CA GLU A 663 10.21 -0.49 -6.98
C GLU A 663 11.38 -1.35 -7.37
N LYS A 664 12.57 -0.90 -7.04
CA LYS A 664 13.79 -1.70 -7.10
C LYS A 664 14.64 -1.47 -5.86
N THR A 665 15.12 -2.57 -5.30
CA THR A 665 16.01 -2.58 -4.13
C THR A 665 17.38 -3.12 -4.55
N TRP A 666 18.42 -2.50 -4.03
CA TRP A 666 19.82 -2.96 -4.14
C TRP A 666 20.30 -3.36 -2.76
N ASP A 667 20.73 -4.60 -2.61
CA ASP A 667 21.24 -5.19 -1.38
C ASP A 667 22.76 -5.50 -1.47
N GLU A 668 23.36 -5.24 -2.63
CA GLU A 668 24.78 -5.37 -2.91
C GLU A 668 25.30 -4.11 -3.63
N ALA A 669 26.61 -3.95 -3.63
CA ALA A 669 27.27 -2.89 -4.39
C ALA A 669 27.03 -3.12 -5.90
N THR A 670 26.82 -2.02 -6.64
CA THR A 670 26.74 -2.10 -8.10
C THR A 670 28.08 -2.53 -8.70
N ALA A 671 28.02 -3.32 -9.76
CA ALA A 671 29.21 -3.83 -10.43
C ALA A 671 30.00 -2.73 -11.13
N GLY A 672 31.34 -2.89 -11.21
CA GLY A 672 32.24 -2.00 -11.95
C GLY A 672 32.61 -0.71 -11.20
N ASP A 673 33.42 0.12 -11.85
CA ASP A 673 33.99 1.34 -11.29
C ASP A 673 33.17 2.61 -11.59
N GLY A 674 32.08 2.48 -12.37
CA GLY A 674 31.22 3.58 -12.81
C GLY A 674 29.77 3.45 -12.35
N MET A 675 28.92 4.27 -12.93
CA MET A 675 27.47 4.14 -12.81
C MET A 675 26.95 3.06 -13.76
N VAL A 676 25.92 2.35 -13.36
CA VAL A 676 25.25 1.32 -14.16
C VAL A 676 23.83 1.76 -14.49
N GLU A 677 23.36 1.44 -15.69
CA GLU A 677 21.98 1.69 -16.06
C GLU A 677 21.03 0.80 -15.26
N PHE A 678 19.90 1.35 -14.87
CA PHE A 678 18.82 0.57 -14.26
C PHE A 678 17.49 0.87 -14.94
N GLU A 679 16.58 -0.09 -14.81
CA GLU A 679 15.19 0.05 -15.21
C GLU A 679 14.30 -0.47 -14.10
N ILE A 680 13.21 0.25 -13.83
CA ILE A 680 12.14 -0.09 -12.92
C ILE A 680 10.84 -0.10 -13.74
N PRO A 681 10.29 -1.28 -14.08
CA PRO A 681 8.97 -1.37 -14.69
C PRO A 681 7.91 -0.77 -13.78
N ILE A 682 6.93 -0.09 -14.35
CA ILE A 682 5.80 0.51 -13.64
C ILE A 682 4.57 -0.33 -13.95
N GLU A 683 4.06 -1.03 -12.94
CA GLU A 683 2.89 -1.89 -13.05
C GLU A 683 1.62 -1.11 -12.76
N TYR A 684 0.71 -1.09 -13.73
CA TYR A 684 -0.59 -0.42 -13.62
C TYR A 684 -1.59 -1.31 -12.92
N ARG A 685 -2.11 -0.84 -11.78
CA ARG A 685 -3.17 -1.49 -10.99
C ARG A 685 -4.57 -1.06 -11.44
N ASN A 686 -4.66 0.08 -12.10
CA ASN A 686 -5.90 0.63 -12.61
C ASN A 686 -5.62 1.32 -13.96
N MET A 687 -6.29 0.85 -15.01
CA MET A 687 -6.18 1.38 -16.37
C MET A 687 -7.31 2.37 -16.72
N ASP A 688 -8.35 2.46 -15.88
CA ASP A 688 -9.55 3.25 -16.14
C ASP A 688 -9.42 4.70 -15.65
N THR A 689 -8.37 5.00 -14.88
CA THR A 689 -8.17 6.31 -14.27
C THR A 689 -6.79 6.85 -14.63
N LYS A 690 -6.71 8.13 -15.01
CA LYS A 690 -5.43 8.83 -15.22
C LYS A 690 -4.86 9.30 -13.87
N PRO A 691 -3.55 9.25 -13.68
CA PRO A 691 -2.93 9.81 -12.49
C PRO A 691 -3.06 11.34 -12.46
N THR A 692 -3.08 11.89 -11.26
CA THR A 692 -3.00 13.33 -11.02
C THR A 692 -1.66 13.73 -10.40
N SER A 693 -0.93 12.75 -9.85
CA SER A 693 0.32 13.00 -9.14
C SER A 693 1.31 11.86 -9.33
N ILE A 694 2.61 12.20 -9.22
CA ILE A 694 3.73 11.28 -9.19
C ILE A 694 4.47 11.40 -7.86
N VAL A 695 4.69 10.29 -7.19
CA VAL A 695 5.62 10.14 -6.06
C VAL A 695 6.84 9.40 -6.59
N LEU A 696 8.03 9.93 -6.35
CA LEU A 696 9.29 9.27 -6.66
C LEU A 696 10.24 9.51 -5.50
N VAL A 697 10.81 8.44 -4.98
CA VAL A 697 11.71 8.46 -3.83
C VAL A 697 12.92 7.58 -4.11
N ALA A 698 14.09 8.07 -3.74
CA ALA A 698 15.32 7.30 -3.71
C ALA A 698 15.98 7.42 -2.34
N SER A 699 16.49 6.32 -1.80
CA SER A 699 17.18 6.29 -0.52
C SER A 699 18.37 5.35 -0.55
N SER A 700 19.50 5.79 -0.01
CA SER A 700 20.67 4.94 0.19
C SER A 700 20.50 3.92 1.32
N SER A 701 19.45 4.09 2.15
CA SER A 701 19.06 3.15 3.20
C SER A 701 17.53 3.00 3.20
N LYS A 702 17.04 1.86 2.74
CA LYS A 702 15.61 1.55 2.55
C LYS A 702 14.78 1.77 3.83
N TYR A 703 15.36 1.47 4.97
CA TYR A 703 14.70 1.59 6.27
C TYR A 703 15.04 2.88 7.01
N GLY A 704 15.48 3.91 6.27
CA GLY A 704 15.83 5.22 6.80
C GLY A 704 14.68 5.91 7.54
N ASP A 705 13.43 5.70 7.13
CA ASP A 705 12.26 6.25 7.80
C ASP A 705 12.05 5.66 9.22
N TYR A 706 12.64 4.50 9.50
CA TYR A 706 12.75 3.89 10.83
C TYR A 706 14.07 4.28 11.55
N PHE A 707 14.82 5.24 11.02
CA PHE A 707 16.14 5.64 11.54
C PHE A 707 17.12 4.47 11.65
N THR A 708 17.08 3.56 10.69
CA THR A 708 17.84 2.31 10.65
C THR A 708 18.60 2.20 9.33
N GLY A 709 19.88 1.81 9.41
CA GLY A 709 20.74 1.59 8.24
C GLY A 709 22.22 1.58 8.57
N GLY A 710 23.07 1.49 7.55
CA GLY A 710 24.52 1.54 7.61
C GLY A 710 25.02 2.97 7.39
N VAL A 711 25.76 3.52 8.37
CA VAL A 711 26.42 4.81 8.18
C VAL A 711 27.39 4.72 7.01
N ASP A 712 27.40 5.76 6.16
CA ASP A 712 28.15 5.84 4.90
C ASP A 712 27.64 4.93 3.76
N SER A 713 26.50 4.23 3.89
CA SER A 713 25.80 3.69 2.72
C SER A 713 25.53 4.82 1.74
N THR A 714 25.99 4.68 0.50
CA THR A 714 25.98 5.76 -0.47
C THR A 714 25.36 5.32 -1.81
N MET A 715 24.48 6.16 -2.33
CA MET A 715 23.86 5.99 -3.64
C MET A 715 24.14 7.24 -4.48
N TRP A 716 24.61 7.06 -5.69
CA TRP A 716 24.69 8.11 -6.70
C TRP A 716 23.63 7.85 -7.76
N LEU A 717 22.94 8.90 -8.18
CA LEU A 717 21.88 8.84 -9.20
C LEU A 717 22.11 9.92 -10.25
N ASP A 718 21.84 9.56 -11.50
CA ASP A 718 21.95 10.46 -12.63
C ASP A 718 20.99 10.10 -13.76
N ASP A 719 20.67 11.08 -14.61
CA ASP A 719 19.93 10.94 -15.87
C ASP A 719 18.65 10.09 -15.74
N LEU A 720 17.81 10.41 -14.74
CA LEU A 720 16.52 9.77 -14.59
C LEU A 720 15.62 10.07 -15.79
N LYS A 721 14.95 9.06 -16.31
CA LYS A 721 14.09 9.18 -17.50
C LYS A 721 12.84 8.33 -17.39
N LEU A 722 11.70 8.92 -17.66
CA LEU A 722 10.45 8.20 -17.82
C LEU A 722 10.33 7.65 -19.25
N VAL A 723 10.01 6.36 -19.37
CA VAL A 723 9.83 5.65 -20.63
C VAL A 723 8.34 5.54 -20.93
N TYR A 724 7.98 5.80 -22.17
CA TYR A 724 6.59 5.76 -22.65
C TYR A 724 6.45 4.76 -23.79
N GLU A 725 5.30 4.11 -23.84
CA GLU A 725 4.89 3.24 -24.95
C GLU A 725 3.64 3.77 -25.66
#